data_ebcae47e1635804d8a53b3f4fa126cc2
#
_entry.id   ebcae47e1635804d8a53b3f4fa126cc2
#
_cell.length_a   1.000
_cell.length_b   1.000
_cell.length_c   1.000
_cell.angle_alpha   90.00
_cell.angle_beta   90.00
_cell.angle_gamma   90.00
#
_symmetry.space_group_name_H-M   'P 1'
#
loop_
_entity.id
_entity.type
_entity.pdbx_description
1 polymer ?
#
loop_
_entity_poly.entity_id
_entity_poly.type
_entity_poly.pdbx_seq_one_letter_code
_entity_poly.pdbx_strand_id
1 'polypeptide(L)'
;MIDASAAPALDPSFEQFSESISHAVESVRSISESIAATAQEQTTLMVALAETADLLSRDSWTTASRLQQAQTQAHATTSALAESVQVVGELLTSVQQLAELSGQTAAAMDEFGRLMSEIGRMAAFVEDVSDETQLLALNAAIEAARAGKHGLGFAVVAGEVGRLAKTTGESTSVITGLVVEVRREAEATIAAVRASAEQSAESAPLARQAQEAIRVVASLSTDLSHAIDGAVQASGQQSDQSNKMIERTASLSTMMAEEGREALEAAFATQRLSYYGAEMAYLSRSTAVQRSEGATLRCATLLPPGYPPARALQYVQKRIEELTSGRLRIELHIPFEGGTEQEELLRVRSGELDIVSVTTFVAGSISPLVQLFDLPFVFGTPAEAHAVIDGPLGRHVLQSFAPFGLTGLGFLENGMRHFTNSLHPVTQPDDLKRMRVRIQDSVVYLALMHAFGSIPKVIPFNRVHDALVAKDVDAQENPLANIVGAKLYEGQRYLTLTAHAYNTQIVLGNSDRLRQLSPEDRNALAQAFEEARNMHRSIAAEQEADALSELQRHLEVHRFSDIEREQFIEAATFVWERMEPLFPPEIYQALLSRELHAWSNPRATIDARHTRAFSVDEVIHAIDTSVAVVRNSAGRIGKTAQTEIVSSLRSLAGQSHGMSETSNGLADRFASLGERCAQAQAQLGDADRIVEQLFSTIDALATMAMQSRDALGKFAKSMNQIVDIVGLVRAVSDKTNLLALNAAIEAARAGEHGRGFSVVATEVRKLADKTKSSTQEIRSVLADLDKRSKTTAGAIASDVSKAEASGRHARAAQAAFERIGGFVAAANTTLGDAERESRAAAQRAYAMYGDYMQMAELIHEYANECSEAIETANRLERERNRLFVSAQ
;
A
#
# COMPACT_ATOMS: atom_id res chain seq x y z
N MET A 1 -62.93 -21.62 29.71
CA MET A 1 -62.99 -23.03 30.11
C MET A 1 -63.98 -23.72 29.19
N ILE A 2 -63.47 -24.46 28.23
CA ILE A 2 -64.25 -25.46 27.56
C ILE A 2 -64.36 -26.60 28.61
N ASP A 3 -65.55 -27.01 28.98
CA ASP A 3 -65.77 -28.15 29.83
C ASP A 3 -65.17 -29.39 29.16
N ALA A 4 -64.03 -29.86 29.64
CA ALA A 4 -63.26 -30.93 29.03
C ALA A 4 -64.05 -32.29 29.11
N SER A 5 -65.25 -32.32 29.77
CA SER A 5 -66.12 -33.48 29.81
C SER A 5 -67.05 -33.60 28.59
N ALA A 6 -67.07 -32.63 27.70
CA ALA A 6 -67.96 -32.56 26.56
C ALA A 6 -67.29 -32.35 25.22
N ALA A 7 -65.95 -32.51 25.14
CA ALA A 7 -65.31 -32.47 23.87
C ALA A 7 -65.58 -33.80 23.13
N PRO A 8 -66.17 -33.79 21.91
CA PRO A 8 -66.21 -34.97 21.07
C PRO A 8 -64.79 -35.41 20.83
N ALA A 9 -64.51 -36.73 20.80
CA ALA A 9 -63.23 -37.29 20.42
C ALA A 9 -62.83 -36.62 19.10
N LEU A 10 -61.75 -35.79 19.13
CA LEU A 10 -61.25 -35.15 17.94
C LEU A 10 -60.91 -36.21 16.90
N ASP A 11 -61.34 -36.00 15.66
CA ASP A 11 -61.08 -36.87 14.52
C ASP A 11 -59.57 -37.21 14.46
N PRO A 12 -59.16 -38.47 14.27
CA PRO A 12 -57.77 -38.85 14.06
C PRO A 12 -57.01 -38.02 12.97
N SER A 13 -57.79 -37.47 12.04
CA SER A 13 -57.27 -36.49 11.04
C SER A 13 -56.71 -35.21 11.68
N PHE A 14 -57.23 -34.77 12.83
CA PHE A 14 -56.76 -33.60 13.56
C PHE A 14 -55.42 -33.82 14.26
N GLU A 15 -55.20 -35.01 14.82
CA GLU A 15 -53.90 -35.39 15.42
C GLU A 15 -52.82 -35.47 14.37
N GLN A 16 -53.06 -36.13 13.25
CA GLN A 16 -52.15 -36.21 12.12
C GLN A 16 -51.83 -34.83 11.51
N PHE A 17 -52.80 -33.93 11.45
CA PHE A 17 -52.62 -32.58 11.01
C PHE A 17 -51.78 -31.77 12.00
N SER A 18 -52.03 -31.86 13.28
CA SER A 18 -51.24 -31.19 14.30
C SER A 18 -49.76 -31.60 14.25
N GLU A 19 -49.49 -32.90 14.07
CA GLU A 19 -48.12 -33.39 13.87
C GLU A 19 -47.50 -32.83 12.58
N SER A 20 -48.26 -32.85 11.50
CA SER A 20 -47.78 -32.25 10.21
C SER A 20 -47.49 -30.76 10.34
N ILE A 21 -48.31 -29.99 11.03
CA ILE A 21 -48.09 -28.58 11.32
C ILE A 21 -46.85 -28.39 12.18
N SER A 22 -46.70 -29.16 13.26
CA SER A 22 -45.54 -29.03 14.16
C SER A 22 -44.26 -29.29 13.43
N HIS A 23 -44.19 -30.33 12.60
CA HIS A 23 -43.04 -30.61 11.76
C HIS A 23 -42.76 -29.52 10.71
N ALA A 24 -43.80 -29.04 10.05
CA ALA A 24 -43.62 -28.02 9.02
C ALA A 24 -43.28 -26.65 9.63
N VAL A 25 -43.80 -26.30 10.78
CA VAL A 25 -43.42 -25.10 11.54
C VAL A 25 -41.97 -25.15 11.96
N GLU A 26 -41.51 -26.31 12.46
CA GLU A 26 -40.11 -26.47 12.83
C GLU A 26 -39.17 -26.39 11.61
N SER A 27 -39.57 -26.99 10.49
CA SER A 27 -38.82 -26.86 9.22
C SER A 27 -38.73 -25.41 8.74
N VAL A 28 -39.88 -24.68 8.74
CA VAL A 28 -39.91 -23.26 8.35
C VAL A 28 -39.06 -22.41 9.30
N ARG A 29 -39.09 -22.68 10.59
CA ARG A 29 -38.27 -22.00 11.59
C ARG A 29 -36.78 -22.19 11.30
N SER A 30 -36.34 -23.44 11.16
CA SER A 30 -34.95 -23.78 10.88
C SER A 30 -34.47 -23.12 9.60
N ILE A 31 -35.23 -23.17 8.51
CA ILE A 31 -34.90 -22.53 7.23
C ILE A 31 -34.83 -21.02 7.38
N SER A 32 -35.82 -20.39 8.09
CA SER A 32 -35.82 -18.93 8.26
C SER A 32 -34.63 -18.42 9.09
N GLU A 33 -34.20 -19.18 10.09
CA GLU A 33 -33.03 -18.86 10.90
C GLU A 33 -31.74 -19.04 10.06
N SER A 34 -31.67 -20.09 9.23
CA SER A 34 -30.57 -20.28 8.26
C SER A 34 -30.49 -19.12 7.29
N ILE A 35 -31.63 -18.72 6.70
CA ILE A 35 -31.74 -17.57 5.81
C ILE A 35 -31.23 -16.29 6.48
N ALA A 36 -31.65 -16.01 7.70
CA ALA A 36 -31.23 -14.82 8.43
C ALA A 36 -29.73 -14.84 8.79
N ALA A 37 -29.19 -15.98 9.18
CA ALA A 37 -27.77 -16.16 9.46
C ALA A 37 -26.91 -15.99 8.20
N THR A 38 -27.32 -16.58 7.09
CA THR A 38 -26.64 -16.48 5.79
C THR A 38 -26.67 -15.04 5.26
N ALA A 39 -27.81 -14.35 5.37
CA ALA A 39 -27.93 -12.94 5.00
C ALA A 39 -26.96 -12.05 5.80
N GLN A 40 -26.80 -12.33 7.08
CA GLN A 40 -25.84 -11.61 7.92
C GLN A 40 -24.38 -11.88 7.50
N GLU A 41 -24.05 -13.14 7.21
CA GLU A 41 -22.72 -13.50 6.69
C GLU A 41 -22.42 -12.76 5.39
N GLN A 42 -23.37 -12.74 4.47
CA GLN A 42 -23.26 -12.03 3.17
C GLN A 42 -23.06 -10.53 3.35
N THR A 43 -23.86 -9.90 4.22
CA THR A 43 -23.72 -8.47 4.54
C THR A 43 -22.31 -8.14 5.06
N THR A 44 -21.81 -8.99 5.95
CA THR A 44 -20.47 -8.82 6.53
C THR A 44 -19.36 -8.96 5.47
N LEU A 45 -19.49 -9.94 4.58
CA LEU A 45 -18.54 -10.13 3.46
C LEU A 45 -18.58 -8.94 2.48
N MET A 46 -19.75 -8.38 2.22
CA MET A 46 -19.90 -7.20 1.36
C MET A 46 -19.22 -5.97 1.94
N VAL A 47 -19.28 -5.77 3.25
CA VAL A 47 -18.52 -4.68 3.91
C VAL A 47 -17.01 -4.88 3.72
N ALA A 48 -16.51 -6.12 3.88
CA ALA A 48 -15.11 -6.43 3.63
C ALA A 48 -14.67 -6.17 2.19
N LEU A 49 -15.53 -6.52 1.23
CA LEU A 49 -15.30 -6.25 -0.19
C LEU A 49 -15.30 -4.75 -0.49
N ALA A 50 -16.20 -3.98 0.13
CA ALA A 50 -16.22 -2.52 -0.01
C ALA A 50 -14.92 -1.87 0.49
N GLU A 51 -14.40 -2.31 1.63
CA GLU A 51 -13.11 -1.83 2.14
C GLU A 51 -11.94 -2.21 1.22
N THR A 52 -11.94 -3.42 0.67
CA THR A 52 -10.91 -3.86 -0.27
C THR A 52 -10.99 -3.06 -1.58
N ALA A 53 -12.19 -2.73 -2.05
CA ALA A 53 -12.41 -1.86 -3.21
C ALA A 53 -11.88 -0.44 -2.96
N ASP A 54 -12.08 0.12 -1.76
CA ASP A 54 -11.54 1.43 -1.38
C ASP A 54 -10.00 1.42 -1.36
N LEU A 55 -9.38 0.37 -0.80
CA LEU A 55 -7.93 0.20 -0.84
C LEU A 55 -7.41 0.12 -2.28
N LEU A 56 -8.09 -0.60 -3.15
CA LEU A 56 -7.74 -0.73 -4.56
C LEU A 56 -7.86 0.60 -5.31
N SER A 57 -8.86 1.43 -4.97
CA SER A 57 -9.00 2.79 -5.50
C SER A 57 -7.83 3.69 -5.06
N ARG A 58 -7.44 3.62 -3.80
CA ARG A 58 -6.30 4.38 -3.26
C ARG A 58 -4.98 3.97 -3.92
N ASP A 59 -4.76 2.67 -4.15
CA ASP A 59 -3.58 2.19 -4.85
C ASP A 59 -3.55 2.70 -6.29
N SER A 60 -4.68 2.65 -7.00
CA SER A 60 -4.81 3.16 -8.36
C SER A 60 -4.53 4.66 -8.42
N TRP A 61 -5.04 5.43 -7.47
CA TRP A 61 -4.79 6.88 -7.37
C TRP A 61 -3.32 7.17 -7.06
N THR A 62 -2.70 6.42 -6.13
CA THR A 62 -1.29 6.58 -5.77
C THR A 62 -0.40 6.28 -6.98
N THR A 63 -0.69 5.20 -7.70
CA THR A 63 0.00 4.85 -8.94
C THR A 63 -0.14 5.96 -9.99
N ALA A 64 -1.34 6.49 -10.21
CA ALA A 64 -1.57 7.60 -11.14
C ALA A 64 -0.78 8.86 -10.75
N SER A 65 -0.77 9.22 -9.46
CA SER A 65 -0.01 10.38 -8.95
C SER A 65 1.50 10.21 -9.15
N ARG A 66 2.05 9.03 -8.89
CA ARG A 66 3.47 8.74 -9.13
C ARG A 66 3.83 8.78 -10.60
N LEU A 67 2.95 8.27 -11.46
CA LEU A 67 3.15 8.34 -12.91
C LEU A 67 3.15 9.79 -13.41
N GLN A 68 2.31 10.64 -12.88
CA GLN A 68 2.31 12.06 -13.21
C GLN A 68 3.61 12.75 -12.77
N GLN A 69 4.18 12.35 -11.65
CA GLN A 69 5.50 12.78 -11.23
C GLN A 69 6.60 12.28 -12.18
N ALA A 70 6.57 10.99 -12.55
CA ALA A 70 7.50 10.42 -13.52
C ALA A 70 7.39 11.09 -14.90
N GLN A 71 6.19 11.44 -15.35
CA GLN A 71 5.95 12.20 -16.58
C GLN A 71 6.62 13.57 -16.52
N THR A 72 6.45 14.30 -15.43
CA THR A 72 7.11 15.60 -15.23
C THR A 72 8.63 15.46 -15.29
N GLN A 73 9.20 14.42 -14.69
CA GLN A 73 10.62 14.11 -14.73
C GLN A 73 11.09 13.73 -16.13
N ALA A 74 10.32 12.93 -16.87
CA ALA A 74 10.64 12.55 -18.24
C ALA A 74 10.66 13.77 -19.17
N HIS A 75 9.71 14.71 -19.06
CA HIS A 75 9.69 15.96 -19.81
C HIS A 75 10.89 16.84 -19.46
N ALA A 76 11.23 16.97 -18.17
CA ALA A 76 12.44 17.71 -17.75
C ALA A 76 13.71 17.09 -18.31
N THR A 77 13.79 15.76 -18.32
CA THR A 77 14.90 15.00 -18.92
C THR A 77 15.01 15.28 -20.43
N THR A 78 13.90 15.22 -21.15
CA THR A 78 13.86 15.47 -22.60
C THR A 78 14.33 16.89 -22.93
N SER A 79 13.90 17.89 -22.15
CA SER A 79 14.36 19.28 -22.30
C SER A 79 15.85 19.45 -22.02
N ALA A 80 16.35 18.85 -20.94
CA ALA A 80 17.79 18.90 -20.61
C ALA A 80 18.65 18.15 -21.64
N LEU A 81 18.15 17.08 -22.23
CA LEU A 81 18.81 16.35 -23.31
C LEU A 81 18.90 17.18 -24.58
N ALA A 82 17.83 17.92 -24.95
CA ALA A 82 17.87 18.83 -26.11
C ALA A 82 18.94 19.91 -25.95
N GLU A 83 19.04 20.53 -24.77
CA GLU A 83 20.10 21.47 -24.42
C GLU A 83 21.49 20.78 -24.50
N SER A 84 21.62 19.58 -23.97
CA SER A 84 22.88 18.85 -23.97
C SER A 84 23.35 18.46 -25.38
N VAL A 85 22.45 18.05 -26.26
CA VAL A 85 22.74 17.76 -27.68
C VAL A 85 23.33 19.01 -28.38
N GLN A 86 22.76 20.19 -28.09
CA GLN A 86 23.28 21.45 -28.63
C GLN A 86 24.68 21.75 -28.09
N VAL A 87 24.89 21.69 -26.78
CA VAL A 87 26.18 21.97 -26.12
C VAL A 87 27.27 21.03 -26.61
N VAL A 88 27.01 19.74 -26.76
CA VAL A 88 27.95 18.75 -27.27
C VAL A 88 28.21 18.98 -28.76
N GLY A 89 27.22 19.43 -29.52
CA GLY A 89 27.37 19.86 -30.90
C GLY A 89 28.29 21.07 -31.06
N GLU A 90 28.14 22.07 -30.19
CA GLU A 90 29.02 23.24 -30.12
C GLU A 90 30.47 22.86 -29.72
N LEU A 91 30.59 21.93 -28.75
CA LEU A 91 31.88 21.36 -28.34
C LEU A 91 32.58 20.67 -29.50
N LEU A 92 31.89 19.80 -30.24
CA LEU A 92 32.47 19.13 -31.43
C LEU A 92 32.96 20.13 -32.47
N THR A 93 32.11 21.14 -32.77
CA THR A 93 32.47 22.18 -33.72
C THR A 93 33.72 22.97 -33.28
N SER A 94 33.80 23.32 -32.01
CA SER A 94 34.92 24.03 -31.40
C SER A 94 36.20 23.22 -31.42
N VAL A 95 36.13 21.91 -31.09
CA VAL A 95 37.30 20.99 -31.15
C VAL A 95 37.79 20.80 -32.57
N GLN A 96 36.91 20.66 -33.56
CA GLN A 96 37.29 20.57 -34.98
C GLN A 96 38.02 21.83 -35.46
N GLN A 97 37.48 23.01 -35.11
CA GLN A 97 38.14 24.28 -35.43
C GLN A 97 39.50 24.44 -34.77
N LEU A 98 39.65 23.95 -33.54
CA LEU A 98 40.90 23.97 -32.80
C LEU A 98 41.96 23.08 -33.51
N ALA A 99 41.57 21.87 -33.92
CA ALA A 99 42.44 20.93 -34.65
C ALA A 99 42.95 21.55 -35.98
N GLU A 100 42.05 22.19 -36.75
CA GLU A 100 42.40 22.83 -38.01
C GLU A 100 43.36 24.01 -37.79
N LEU A 101 43.08 24.88 -36.83
CA LEU A 101 43.87 26.04 -36.52
C LEU A 101 45.25 25.68 -35.97
N SER A 102 45.34 24.70 -35.10
CA SER A 102 46.62 24.15 -34.58
C SER A 102 47.45 23.54 -35.70
N GLY A 103 46.82 22.86 -36.67
CA GLY A 103 47.50 22.33 -37.87
C GLY A 103 48.11 23.44 -38.74
N GLN A 104 47.34 24.53 -38.95
CA GLN A 104 47.86 25.72 -39.70
C GLN A 104 49.01 26.40 -38.95
N THR A 105 48.93 26.51 -37.65
CA THR A 105 49.96 27.08 -36.79
C THR A 105 51.21 26.23 -36.82
N ALA A 106 51.16 24.92 -36.83
CA ALA A 106 52.28 24.01 -36.97
C ALA A 106 53.02 24.18 -38.32
N ALA A 107 52.27 24.29 -39.43
CA ALA A 107 52.82 24.52 -40.74
C ALA A 107 53.52 25.87 -40.83
N ALA A 108 52.97 26.93 -40.21
CA ALA A 108 53.61 28.22 -40.16
C ALA A 108 54.90 28.19 -39.34
N MET A 109 55.00 27.45 -38.28
CA MET A 109 56.22 27.29 -37.48
C MET A 109 57.28 26.52 -38.17
N ASP A 110 57.04 25.54 -39.00
CA ASP A 110 57.98 24.82 -39.79
C ASP A 110 58.69 25.77 -40.76
N GLU A 111 58.02 26.69 -41.41
CA GLU A 111 58.56 27.69 -42.27
C GLU A 111 59.47 28.68 -41.50
N PHE A 112 59.12 28.96 -40.22
CA PHE A 112 60.01 29.75 -39.34
C PHE A 112 61.36 29.06 -39.15
N GLY A 113 61.43 27.79 -38.91
CA GLY A 113 62.68 27.04 -38.77
C GLY A 113 63.54 27.10 -40.01
N ARG A 114 62.90 27.04 -41.19
CA ARG A 114 63.60 27.16 -42.49
C ARG A 114 64.25 28.54 -42.68
N LEU A 115 63.46 29.62 -42.42
CA LEU A 115 63.97 30.98 -42.60
C LEU A 115 65.08 31.36 -41.60
N MET A 116 64.99 30.86 -40.35
CA MET A 116 66.08 31.01 -39.37
C MET A 116 67.34 30.34 -39.78
N SER A 117 67.29 29.15 -40.36
CA SER A 117 68.48 28.47 -40.93
C SER A 117 69.11 29.28 -42.07
N GLU A 118 68.30 30.00 -42.87
CA GLU A 118 68.75 30.84 -43.92
C GLU A 118 69.54 32.07 -43.42
N ILE A 119 68.99 32.72 -42.35
CA ILE A 119 69.65 33.82 -41.67
C ILE A 119 70.99 33.36 -41.07
N GLY A 120 71.04 32.20 -40.43
CA GLY A 120 72.28 31.66 -39.87
C GLY A 120 73.37 31.48 -40.93
N ARG A 121 73.01 30.96 -42.12
CA ARG A 121 73.93 30.80 -43.23
C ARG A 121 74.44 32.15 -43.73
N MET A 122 73.54 33.18 -43.84
CA MET A 122 73.95 34.52 -44.25
C MET A 122 74.86 35.21 -43.22
N ALA A 123 74.57 35.03 -41.93
CA ALA A 123 75.38 35.56 -40.83
C ALA A 123 76.75 34.95 -40.85
N ALA A 124 76.91 33.65 -41.00
CA ALA A 124 78.18 32.94 -41.13
C ALA A 124 78.98 33.46 -42.34
N PHE A 125 78.34 33.70 -43.52
CA PHE A 125 78.96 34.27 -44.66
C PHE A 125 79.48 35.71 -44.39
N VAL A 126 78.79 36.54 -43.65
CA VAL A 126 79.24 37.89 -43.26
C VAL A 126 80.40 37.80 -42.27
N GLU A 127 80.44 36.83 -41.38
CA GLU A 127 81.56 36.55 -40.47
C GLU A 127 82.84 36.19 -41.28
N ASP A 128 82.74 35.26 -42.23
CA ASP A 128 83.85 34.91 -43.13
C ASP A 128 84.36 36.10 -43.91
N VAL A 129 83.47 36.91 -44.43
CA VAL A 129 83.88 38.15 -45.15
C VAL A 129 84.53 39.13 -44.18
N SER A 130 84.09 39.22 -42.95
CA SER A 130 84.70 40.08 -41.93
C SER A 130 86.19 39.66 -41.60
N ASP A 131 86.35 38.34 -41.43
CA ASP A 131 87.66 37.79 -41.17
C ASP A 131 88.62 38.00 -42.34
N GLU A 132 88.16 37.83 -43.58
CA GLU A 132 88.91 38.11 -44.77
C GLU A 132 89.28 39.59 -44.84
N THR A 133 88.32 40.49 -44.51
CA THR A 133 88.54 41.94 -44.45
C THR A 133 89.59 42.31 -43.40
N GLN A 134 89.54 41.66 -42.21
CA GLN A 134 90.48 41.88 -41.12
C GLN A 134 91.88 41.49 -41.53
N LEU A 135 92.06 40.31 -42.20
CA LEU A 135 93.33 39.86 -42.74
C LEU A 135 93.85 40.82 -43.81
N LEU A 136 92.99 41.27 -44.72
CA LEU A 136 93.39 42.26 -45.71
C LEU A 136 93.81 43.61 -45.10
N ALA A 137 93.12 44.05 -44.08
CA ALA A 137 93.48 45.25 -43.31
C ALA A 137 94.80 45.11 -42.57
N LEU A 138 95.10 43.94 -41.98
CA LEU A 138 96.32 43.64 -41.32
C LEU A 138 97.53 43.69 -42.41
N ASN A 139 97.35 43.01 -43.53
CA ASN A 139 98.29 43.03 -44.60
C ASN A 139 98.56 44.48 -45.14
N ALA A 140 97.52 45.28 -45.29
CA ALA A 140 97.61 46.65 -45.61
C ALA A 140 98.39 47.50 -44.57
N ALA A 141 98.15 47.32 -43.31
CA ALA A 141 98.83 47.97 -42.18
C ALA A 141 100.31 47.57 -42.14
N ILE A 142 100.66 46.32 -42.46
CA ILE A 142 102.06 45.88 -42.58
C ILE A 142 102.73 46.60 -43.79
N GLU A 143 102.05 46.60 -44.90
CA GLU A 143 102.59 47.19 -46.07
C GLU A 143 102.71 48.74 -45.94
N ALA A 144 101.71 49.42 -45.24
CA ALA A 144 101.80 50.79 -44.85
C ALA A 144 102.98 51.18 -43.98
N ALA A 145 103.33 50.32 -43.01
CA ALA A 145 104.50 50.45 -42.17
C ALA A 145 105.77 50.30 -42.99
N ARG A 146 105.78 49.42 -43.98
CA ARG A 146 106.87 49.20 -44.90
C ARG A 146 107.15 50.39 -45.89
N ALA A 147 106.08 51.13 -46.19
CA ALA A 147 106.14 52.28 -47.05
C ALA A 147 106.68 53.62 -46.34
N GLY A 148 106.95 53.56 -45.06
CA GLY A 148 107.47 54.58 -44.23
C GLY A 148 106.57 55.83 -44.19
N LYS A 149 107.20 57.03 -44.45
CA LYS A 149 106.56 58.36 -44.42
C LYS A 149 105.40 58.47 -45.41
N HIS A 150 105.44 57.69 -46.50
CA HIS A 150 104.38 57.69 -47.55
C HIS A 150 103.22 56.82 -47.24
N GLY A 151 103.37 55.93 -46.23
CA GLY A 151 102.28 55.01 -45.77
C GLY A 151 101.45 55.49 -44.60
N LEU A 152 101.81 56.65 -43.96
CA LEU A 152 101.16 57.08 -42.72
C LEU A 152 99.56 57.23 -42.87
N GLY A 153 99.09 57.79 -43.98
CA GLY A 153 97.65 57.88 -44.23
C GLY A 153 97.02 56.55 -44.43
N PHE A 154 97.69 55.60 -45.06
CA PHE A 154 97.24 54.29 -45.32
C PHE A 154 97.24 53.44 -44.05
N ALA A 155 98.14 53.60 -43.16
CA ALA A 155 98.20 52.94 -41.90
C ALA A 155 96.95 53.27 -41.02
N VAL A 156 96.53 54.49 -41.02
CA VAL A 156 95.34 54.98 -40.31
C VAL A 156 94.02 54.34 -40.91
N VAL A 157 94.01 54.34 -42.24
CA VAL A 157 92.86 53.70 -42.91
C VAL A 157 92.83 52.20 -42.71
N ALA A 158 93.96 51.53 -42.84
CA ALA A 158 94.10 50.10 -42.58
C ALA A 158 93.70 49.72 -41.13
N GLY A 159 94.22 50.53 -40.16
CA GLY A 159 93.81 50.33 -38.72
C GLY A 159 92.32 50.54 -38.49
N GLU A 160 91.72 51.52 -39.13
CA GLU A 160 90.28 51.75 -38.96
C GLU A 160 89.45 50.69 -39.70
N VAL A 161 89.85 50.23 -40.88
CA VAL A 161 89.26 49.08 -41.58
C VAL A 161 89.33 47.80 -40.73
N GLY A 162 90.51 47.46 -40.18
CA GLY A 162 90.68 46.32 -39.27
C GLY A 162 89.82 46.39 -38.04
N ARG A 163 89.73 47.60 -37.46
CA ARG A 163 88.84 47.80 -36.29
C ARG A 163 87.34 47.58 -36.67
N LEU A 164 86.93 48.11 -37.79
CA LEU A 164 85.56 47.98 -38.33
C LEU A 164 85.26 46.54 -38.72
N ALA A 165 86.21 45.85 -39.35
CA ALA A 165 86.08 44.39 -39.65
C ALA A 165 85.95 43.60 -38.38
N LYS A 166 86.79 43.86 -37.35
CA LYS A 166 86.64 43.20 -36.07
C LYS A 166 85.22 43.46 -35.42
N THR A 167 84.76 44.73 -35.46
CA THR A 167 83.47 45.08 -34.97
C THR A 167 82.35 44.36 -35.73
N THR A 168 82.54 44.19 -37.06
CA THR A 168 81.55 43.42 -37.86
C THR A 168 81.55 41.93 -37.47
N GLY A 169 82.74 41.34 -37.31
CA GLY A 169 82.91 39.92 -36.86
C GLY A 169 82.33 39.69 -35.49
N GLU A 170 82.64 40.56 -34.51
CA GLU A 170 81.98 40.46 -33.16
C GLU A 170 80.49 40.59 -33.22
N SER A 171 79.94 41.50 -34.04
CA SER A 171 78.53 41.70 -34.25
C SER A 171 77.86 40.53 -34.93
N THR A 172 78.49 39.94 -35.94
CA THR A 172 77.97 38.73 -36.65
C THR A 172 77.99 37.47 -35.76
N SER A 173 79.01 37.34 -34.93
CA SER A 173 79.09 36.25 -33.95
C SER A 173 77.96 36.33 -32.96
N VAL A 174 77.59 37.59 -32.54
CA VAL A 174 76.40 37.78 -31.71
C VAL A 174 75.08 37.41 -32.43
N ILE A 175 75.00 37.78 -33.75
CA ILE A 175 73.85 37.34 -34.57
C ILE A 175 73.81 35.83 -34.69
N THR A 176 74.89 35.16 -34.94
CA THR A 176 75.00 33.68 -35.03
C THR A 176 74.54 33.04 -33.69
N GLY A 177 75.00 33.61 -32.57
CA GLY A 177 74.54 33.13 -31.24
C GLY A 177 73.04 33.29 -31.04
N LEU A 178 72.52 34.48 -31.37
CA LEU A 178 71.03 34.73 -31.26
C LEU A 178 70.23 33.88 -32.24
N VAL A 179 70.70 33.59 -33.43
CA VAL A 179 70.09 32.70 -34.43
C VAL A 179 70.03 31.28 -33.89
N VAL A 180 71.04 30.77 -33.22
CA VAL A 180 71.02 29.44 -32.59
C VAL A 180 70.04 29.40 -31.48
N GLU A 181 69.95 30.43 -30.61
CA GLU A 181 68.95 30.51 -29.50
C GLU A 181 67.51 30.56 -30.04
N VAL A 182 67.31 31.47 -31.02
CA VAL A 182 65.97 31.61 -31.67
C VAL A 182 65.56 30.33 -32.39
N ARG A 183 66.50 29.65 -33.06
CA ARG A 183 66.22 28.33 -33.68
C ARG A 183 65.76 27.30 -32.64
N ARG A 184 66.50 27.22 -31.53
CA ARG A 184 66.14 26.30 -30.43
C ARG A 184 64.74 26.58 -29.88
N GLU A 185 64.35 27.87 -29.64
CA GLU A 185 63.03 28.27 -29.18
C GLU A 185 61.97 27.99 -30.24
N ALA A 186 62.27 28.20 -31.52
CA ALA A 186 61.33 27.84 -32.59
C ALA A 186 61.11 26.33 -32.68
N GLU A 187 62.18 25.53 -32.62
CA GLU A 187 62.07 24.05 -32.61
C GLU A 187 61.19 23.54 -31.43
N ALA A 188 61.40 24.12 -30.24
CA ALA A 188 60.58 23.81 -29.08
C ALA A 188 59.09 24.21 -29.27
N THR A 189 58.85 25.38 -29.87
CA THR A 189 57.52 25.86 -30.19
C THR A 189 56.82 24.99 -31.25
N ILE A 190 57.57 24.59 -32.30
CA ILE A 190 57.14 23.68 -33.35
C ILE A 190 56.70 22.32 -32.73
N ALA A 191 57.54 21.78 -31.86
CA ALA A 191 57.19 20.56 -31.16
C ALA A 191 55.93 20.65 -30.32
N ALA A 192 55.80 21.76 -29.57
CA ALA A 192 54.59 22.01 -28.76
C ALA A 192 53.34 22.19 -29.62
N VAL A 193 53.43 22.95 -30.70
CA VAL A 193 52.25 23.17 -31.59
C VAL A 193 51.89 21.92 -32.36
N ARG A 194 52.87 21.10 -32.79
CA ARG A 194 52.59 19.79 -33.41
C ARG A 194 51.90 18.83 -32.42
N ALA A 195 52.35 18.74 -31.19
CA ALA A 195 51.75 17.97 -30.16
C ALA A 195 50.31 18.47 -29.89
N SER A 196 50.09 19.77 -29.89
CA SER A 196 48.76 20.37 -29.76
C SER A 196 47.84 20.00 -30.93
N ALA A 197 48.35 20.03 -32.18
CA ALA A 197 47.59 19.66 -33.36
C ALA A 197 47.20 18.15 -33.34
N GLU A 198 48.13 17.28 -32.96
CA GLU A 198 47.90 15.84 -32.83
C GLU A 198 46.85 15.55 -31.76
N GLN A 199 46.98 16.15 -30.60
CA GLN A 199 46.03 15.99 -29.48
C GLN A 199 44.66 16.57 -29.80
N SER A 200 44.57 17.70 -30.53
CA SER A 200 43.32 18.24 -31.03
C SER A 200 42.62 17.29 -32.00
N ALA A 201 43.42 16.64 -32.88
CA ALA A 201 42.90 15.65 -33.83
C ALA A 201 42.34 14.39 -33.10
N GLU A 202 42.97 13.96 -32.00
CA GLU A 202 42.49 12.87 -31.16
C GLU A 202 41.20 13.22 -30.37
N SER A 203 40.99 14.50 -30.06
CA SER A 203 39.79 15.00 -29.35
C SER A 203 38.55 14.93 -30.21
N ALA A 204 38.62 15.07 -31.52
CA ALA A 204 37.43 15.10 -32.39
C ALA A 204 36.68 13.76 -32.47
N PRO A 205 37.29 12.57 -32.48
CA PRO A 205 36.59 11.29 -32.32
C PRO A 205 35.87 11.17 -30.99
N LEU A 206 36.47 11.60 -29.88
CA LEU A 206 35.87 11.56 -28.55
C LEU A 206 34.62 12.47 -28.49
N ALA A 207 34.69 13.66 -29.04
CA ALA A 207 33.53 14.56 -29.12
C ALA A 207 32.38 13.97 -29.95
N ARG A 208 32.68 13.24 -31.01
CA ARG A 208 31.68 12.51 -31.81
C ARG A 208 31.07 11.34 -31.03
N GLN A 209 31.85 10.62 -30.27
CA GLN A 209 31.35 9.53 -29.41
C GLN A 209 30.40 10.07 -28.32
N ALA A 210 30.77 11.20 -27.69
CA ALA A 210 29.90 11.85 -26.72
C ALA A 210 28.55 12.31 -27.35
N GLN A 211 28.63 12.87 -28.57
CA GLN A 211 27.43 13.27 -29.32
C GLN A 211 26.52 12.07 -29.64
N GLU A 212 27.08 10.94 -30.04
CA GLU A 212 26.28 9.73 -30.35
C GLU A 212 25.68 9.12 -29.09
N ALA A 213 26.45 9.07 -28.01
CA ALA A 213 25.93 8.57 -26.73
C ALA A 213 24.72 9.40 -26.24
N ILE A 214 24.81 10.74 -26.32
CA ILE A 214 23.71 11.60 -25.91
C ILE A 214 22.50 11.49 -26.86
N ARG A 215 22.68 11.22 -28.14
CA ARG A 215 21.60 10.97 -29.10
C ARG A 215 20.85 9.68 -28.75
N VAL A 216 21.57 8.63 -28.37
CA VAL A 216 20.97 7.37 -27.92
C VAL A 216 20.11 7.61 -26.64
N VAL A 217 20.67 8.33 -25.68
CA VAL A 217 19.92 8.68 -24.46
C VAL A 217 18.70 9.54 -24.77
N ALA A 218 18.79 10.48 -25.70
CA ALA A 218 17.67 11.31 -26.11
C ALA A 218 16.54 10.48 -26.75
N SER A 219 16.89 9.50 -27.59
CA SER A 219 15.92 8.54 -28.16
C SER A 219 15.25 7.71 -27.06
N LEU A 220 16.06 7.13 -26.15
CA LEU A 220 15.54 6.35 -25.02
C LEU A 220 14.63 7.19 -24.12
N SER A 221 14.95 8.44 -23.88
CA SER A 221 14.13 9.36 -23.06
C SER A 221 12.81 9.72 -23.74
N THR A 222 12.79 9.89 -25.04
CA THR A 222 11.57 10.14 -25.81
C THR A 222 10.65 8.93 -25.75
N ASP A 223 11.18 7.75 -25.96
CA ASP A 223 10.41 6.50 -25.87
C ASP A 223 9.89 6.28 -24.44
N LEU A 224 10.69 6.59 -23.41
CA LEU A 224 10.29 6.55 -22.01
C LEU A 224 9.12 7.50 -21.74
N SER A 225 9.18 8.73 -22.24
CA SER A 225 8.09 9.71 -22.10
C SER A 225 6.78 9.18 -22.71
N HIS A 226 6.81 8.68 -23.94
CA HIS A 226 5.62 8.09 -24.58
C HIS A 226 5.05 6.89 -23.82
N ALA A 227 5.93 6.05 -23.28
CA ALA A 227 5.48 4.88 -22.51
C ALA A 227 4.89 5.27 -21.16
N ILE A 228 5.42 6.30 -20.49
CA ILE A 228 4.83 6.88 -19.28
C ILE A 228 3.48 7.51 -19.60
N ASP A 229 3.32 8.24 -20.69
CA ASP A 229 2.03 8.81 -21.11
C ASP A 229 0.97 7.72 -21.27
N GLY A 230 1.31 6.61 -21.93
CA GLY A 230 0.43 5.45 -22.04
C GLY A 230 0.07 4.81 -20.70
N ALA A 231 1.02 4.77 -19.76
CA ALA A 231 0.80 4.24 -18.43
C ALA A 231 -0.09 5.17 -17.58
N VAL A 232 0.08 6.49 -17.67
CA VAL A 232 -0.79 7.51 -17.03
C VAL A 232 -2.24 7.32 -17.49
N GLN A 233 -2.46 7.16 -18.79
CA GLN A 233 -3.79 6.94 -19.36
C GLN A 233 -4.42 5.62 -18.82
N ALA A 234 -3.67 4.53 -18.82
CA ALA A 234 -4.14 3.24 -18.33
C ALA A 234 -4.45 3.27 -16.83
N SER A 235 -3.61 3.93 -16.03
CA SER A 235 -3.84 4.11 -14.58
C SER A 235 -5.07 4.98 -14.30
N GLY A 236 -5.31 6.02 -15.10
CA GLY A 236 -6.53 6.82 -15.02
C GLY A 236 -7.80 6.00 -15.31
N GLN A 237 -7.77 5.14 -16.31
CA GLN A 237 -8.88 4.22 -16.61
C GLN A 237 -9.11 3.21 -15.46
N GLN A 238 -8.04 2.72 -14.86
CA GLN A 238 -8.11 1.82 -13.70
C GLN A 238 -8.75 2.51 -12.49
N SER A 239 -8.37 3.75 -12.21
CA SER A 239 -8.98 4.55 -11.13
C SER A 239 -10.48 4.74 -11.33
N ASP A 240 -10.91 5.02 -12.56
CA ASP A 240 -12.33 5.15 -12.92
C ASP A 240 -13.11 3.85 -12.74
N GLN A 241 -12.51 2.73 -13.12
CA GLN A 241 -13.11 1.39 -12.93
C GLN A 241 -13.22 1.04 -11.44
N SER A 242 -12.19 1.36 -10.66
CA SER A 242 -12.18 1.15 -9.22
C SER A 242 -13.29 1.93 -8.52
N ASN A 243 -13.47 3.21 -8.86
CA ASN A 243 -14.53 4.05 -8.29
C ASN A 243 -15.94 3.49 -8.63
N LYS A 244 -16.16 3.05 -9.87
CA LYS A 244 -17.43 2.40 -10.26
C LYS A 244 -17.66 1.10 -9.50
N MET A 245 -16.59 0.36 -9.20
CA MET A 245 -16.68 -0.86 -8.40
C MET A 245 -17.06 -0.56 -6.95
N ILE A 246 -16.49 0.50 -6.34
CA ILE A 246 -16.88 0.97 -5.00
C ILE A 246 -18.38 1.30 -4.94
N GLU A 247 -18.88 2.12 -5.88
CA GLU A 247 -20.28 2.50 -5.92
C GLU A 247 -21.21 1.28 -6.03
N ARG A 248 -20.86 0.32 -6.89
CA ARG A 248 -21.66 -0.90 -7.06
C ARG A 248 -21.60 -1.81 -5.85
N THR A 249 -20.43 -1.96 -5.24
CA THR A 249 -20.26 -2.77 -4.01
C THR A 249 -21.04 -2.15 -2.86
N ALA A 250 -21.03 -0.82 -2.71
CA ALA A 250 -21.82 -0.12 -1.71
C ALA A 250 -23.34 -0.30 -1.95
N SER A 251 -23.79 -0.24 -3.21
CA SER A 251 -25.20 -0.49 -3.55
C SER A 251 -25.62 -1.93 -3.21
N LEU A 252 -24.78 -2.91 -3.54
CA LEU A 252 -25.03 -4.31 -3.19
C LEU A 252 -25.03 -4.52 -1.67
N SER A 253 -24.14 -3.89 -0.93
CA SER A 253 -24.11 -3.96 0.53
C SER A 253 -25.42 -3.45 1.14
N THR A 254 -26.00 -2.37 0.59
CA THR A 254 -27.28 -1.84 1.02
C THR A 254 -28.41 -2.83 0.73
N MET A 255 -28.46 -3.42 -0.45
CA MET A 255 -29.46 -4.42 -0.82
C MET A 255 -29.39 -5.66 0.08
N MET A 256 -28.19 -6.17 0.36
CA MET A 256 -28.00 -7.31 1.26
C MET A 256 -28.38 -7.02 2.71
N ALA A 257 -28.09 -5.82 3.20
CA ALA A 257 -28.54 -5.40 4.52
C ALA A 257 -30.07 -5.33 4.62
N GLU A 258 -30.75 -4.93 3.55
CA GLU A 258 -32.22 -4.93 3.49
C GLU A 258 -32.78 -6.36 3.46
N GLU A 259 -32.17 -7.26 2.68
CA GLU A 259 -32.51 -8.68 2.68
C GLU A 259 -32.30 -9.34 4.05
N GLY A 260 -31.18 -9.03 4.72
CA GLY A 260 -30.91 -9.51 6.09
C GLY A 260 -31.96 -9.08 7.07
N ARG A 261 -32.46 -7.85 6.97
CA ARG A 261 -33.56 -7.36 7.80
C ARG A 261 -34.88 -8.12 7.51
N GLU A 262 -35.21 -8.34 6.24
CA GLU A 262 -36.40 -9.11 5.86
C GLU A 262 -36.31 -10.58 6.31
N ALA A 263 -35.12 -11.17 6.21
CA ALA A 263 -34.86 -12.53 6.67
C ALA A 263 -35.07 -12.65 8.20
N LEU A 264 -34.60 -11.66 8.95
CA LEU A 264 -34.79 -11.61 10.39
C LEU A 264 -36.28 -11.43 10.77
N GLU A 265 -37.06 -10.66 10.01
CA GLU A 265 -38.51 -10.55 10.19
C GLU A 265 -39.20 -11.90 9.93
N ALA A 266 -38.77 -12.65 8.92
CA ALA A 266 -39.26 -14.00 8.68
C ALA A 266 -38.92 -14.94 9.86
N ALA A 267 -37.71 -14.86 10.42
CA ALA A 267 -37.31 -15.64 11.59
C ALA A 267 -38.17 -15.33 12.83
N PHE A 268 -38.48 -14.07 13.10
CA PHE A 268 -39.43 -13.70 14.17
C PHE A 268 -40.87 -14.18 13.91
N ALA A 269 -41.30 -14.15 12.63
CA ALA A 269 -42.61 -14.69 12.28
C ALA A 269 -42.69 -16.21 12.50
N THR A 270 -41.61 -16.94 12.22
CA THR A 270 -41.54 -18.39 12.46
C THR A 270 -41.42 -18.74 13.92
N GLN A 271 -40.82 -17.91 14.75
CA GLN A 271 -40.92 -18.11 16.22
C GLN A 271 -42.35 -18.02 16.71
N ARG A 272 -43.17 -17.09 16.18
CA ARG A 272 -44.59 -17.06 16.47
C ARG A 272 -45.34 -18.30 15.96
N LEU A 273 -44.93 -18.82 14.78
CA LEU A 273 -45.47 -20.10 14.26
C LEU A 273 -45.17 -21.27 15.22
N SER A 274 -43.94 -21.36 15.75
CA SER A 274 -43.56 -22.39 16.73
C SER A 274 -44.48 -22.34 17.99
N TYR A 275 -44.76 -21.12 18.46
CA TYR A 275 -45.73 -20.93 19.54
C TYR A 275 -47.10 -21.50 19.20
N TYR A 276 -47.69 -21.15 18.05
CA TYR A 276 -49.02 -21.63 17.66
C TYR A 276 -49.00 -23.12 17.29
N GLY A 277 -47.91 -23.64 16.75
CA GLY A 277 -47.71 -25.08 16.52
C GLY A 277 -47.72 -25.91 17.81
N ALA A 278 -47.02 -25.42 18.84
CA ALA A 278 -47.03 -26.05 20.16
C ALA A 278 -48.43 -26.04 20.78
N GLU A 279 -49.19 -24.94 20.61
CA GLU A 279 -50.56 -24.85 21.08
C GLU A 279 -51.48 -25.85 20.37
N MET A 280 -51.34 -25.99 19.05
CA MET A 280 -52.10 -26.96 18.25
C MET A 280 -51.75 -28.39 18.65
N ALA A 281 -50.47 -28.71 18.86
CA ALA A 281 -50.05 -30.03 19.32
C ALA A 281 -50.63 -30.41 20.70
N TYR A 282 -50.74 -29.42 21.59
CA TYR A 282 -51.40 -29.62 22.88
C TYR A 282 -52.89 -29.88 22.72
N LEU A 283 -53.59 -29.09 21.94
CA LEU A 283 -55.02 -29.25 21.69
C LEU A 283 -55.34 -30.62 21.08
N SER A 284 -54.45 -31.18 20.26
CA SER A 284 -54.65 -32.50 19.64
C SER A 284 -54.43 -33.68 20.63
N ARG A 285 -53.50 -33.54 21.56
CA ARG A 285 -53.14 -34.61 22.51
C ARG A 285 -54.02 -34.68 23.79
N SER A 286 -54.82 -33.66 24.02
CA SER A 286 -55.57 -33.55 25.34
C SER A 286 -56.59 -34.62 25.65
N THR A 287 -56.78 -35.61 24.80
CA THR A 287 -57.84 -36.65 24.93
C THR A 287 -57.37 -38.05 25.37
N ALA A 288 -56.07 -38.34 25.47
CA ALA A 288 -55.61 -39.73 25.53
C ALA A 288 -54.62 -40.12 26.65
N VAL A 289 -54.25 -39.24 27.57
CA VAL A 289 -53.17 -39.59 28.53
C VAL A 289 -53.68 -40.32 29.75
N GLN A 290 -53.12 -41.54 30.01
CA GLN A 290 -53.30 -42.23 31.29
C GLN A 290 -52.59 -41.43 32.40
N ARG A 291 -53.43 -40.81 33.30
CA ARG A 291 -52.95 -40.05 34.45
C ARG A 291 -52.37 -40.99 35.49
N SER A 292 -51.16 -40.71 35.99
CA SER A 292 -50.59 -41.47 37.09
C SER A 292 -51.40 -41.26 38.36
N GLU A 293 -51.92 -42.32 38.91
CA GLU A 293 -52.50 -42.31 40.24
C GLU A 293 -51.41 -42.61 41.27
N GLY A 294 -51.13 -41.62 42.16
CA GLY A 294 -50.16 -41.85 43.23
C GLY A 294 -49.54 -40.59 43.84
N ALA A 295 -48.77 -40.78 44.92
CA ALA A 295 -48.08 -39.74 45.68
C ALA A 295 -46.68 -39.39 45.07
N THR A 296 -46.38 -39.86 43.88
CA THR A 296 -45.12 -39.59 43.19
C THR A 296 -45.27 -38.60 42.02
N LEU A 297 -44.49 -37.54 41.96
CA LEU A 297 -44.43 -36.60 40.86
C LEU A 297 -43.20 -36.89 39.95
N ARG A 298 -43.41 -37.01 38.66
CA ARG A 298 -42.36 -37.18 37.66
C ARG A 298 -41.84 -35.83 37.27
N CYS A 299 -40.55 -35.59 37.52
CA CYS A 299 -39.87 -34.33 37.22
C CYS A 299 -38.71 -34.59 36.25
N ALA A 300 -38.62 -33.79 35.21
CA ALA A 300 -37.59 -33.95 34.19
C ALA A 300 -36.84 -32.65 33.92
N THR A 301 -35.59 -32.77 33.39
CA THR A 301 -34.80 -31.75 32.75
C THR A 301 -33.74 -32.38 31.86
N LEU A 302 -33.42 -31.79 30.74
CA LEU A 302 -32.35 -32.23 29.84
C LEU A 302 -30.93 -31.88 30.35
N LEU A 303 -30.83 -31.04 31.38
CA LEU A 303 -29.51 -30.64 31.90
C LEU A 303 -28.86 -31.83 32.66
N PRO A 304 -27.52 -32.03 32.48
CA PRO A 304 -26.74 -33.07 33.18
C PRO A 304 -26.81 -32.86 34.71
N PRO A 305 -26.63 -33.94 35.50
CA PRO A 305 -26.79 -33.91 36.98
C PRO A 305 -25.89 -32.94 37.72
N GLY A 306 -24.72 -32.57 37.13
CA GLY A 306 -23.76 -31.63 37.71
C GLY A 306 -24.11 -30.15 37.53
N TYR A 307 -25.06 -29.83 36.65
CA TYR A 307 -25.44 -28.45 36.39
C TYR A 307 -26.28 -27.87 37.54
N PRO A 308 -26.14 -26.55 37.81
CA PRO A 308 -26.83 -25.90 38.92
C PRO A 308 -28.33 -26.13 38.96
N PRO A 309 -29.12 -26.00 37.88
CA PRO A 309 -30.57 -26.28 37.96
C PRO A 309 -30.88 -27.75 38.23
N ALA A 310 -30.13 -28.69 37.66
CA ALA A 310 -30.32 -30.12 37.94
C ALA A 310 -30.06 -30.47 39.43
N ARG A 311 -29.05 -29.84 40.03
CA ARG A 311 -28.77 -29.96 41.47
C ARG A 311 -29.88 -29.39 42.35
N ALA A 312 -30.48 -28.29 41.91
CA ALA A 312 -31.63 -27.71 42.58
C ALA A 312 -32.82 -28.70 42.60
N LEU A 313 -33.11 -29.37 41.47
CA LEU A 313 -34.16 -30.40 41.42
C LEU A 313 -33.84 -31.60 42.27
N GLN A 314 -32.58 -32.04 42.35
CA GLN A 314 -32.13 -33.08 43.26
C GLN A 314 -32.33 -32.69 44.74
N TYR A 315 -32.12 -31.41 45.06
CA TYR A 315 -32.42 -30.90 46.40
C TYR A 315 -33.95 -30.93 46.67
N VAL A 316 -34.77 -30.47 45.72
CA VAL A 316 -36.23 -30.53 45.84
C VAL A 316 -36.73 -31.96 46.06
N GLN A 317 -36.18 -32.94 45.30
CA GLN A 317 -36.51 -34.36 45.46
C GLN A 317 -36.28 -34.82 46.90
N LYS A 318 -35.14 -34.55 47.50
CA LYS A 318 -34.82 -34.92 48.87
C LYS A 318 -35.66 -34.15 49.88
N ARG A 319 -35.78 -32.86 49.67
CA ARG A 319 -36.44 -31.96 50.62
C ARG A 319 -37.95 -32.19 50.73
N ILE A 320 -38.62 -32.53 49.62
CA ILE A 320 -40.04 -32.80 49.61
C ILE A 320 -40.39 -34.07 50.43
N GLU A 321 -39.55 -35.11 50.35
CA GLU A 321 -39.73 -36.32 51.17
C GLU A 321 -39.60 -36.00 52.67
N GLU A 322 -38.63 -35.17 53.07
CA GLU A 322 -38.46 -34.68 54.43
C GLU A 322 -39.68 -33.92 54.95
N LEU A 323 -40.11 -32.86 54.16
CA LEU A 323 -41.20 -31.96 54.52
C LEU A 323 -42.55 -32.71 54.63
N THR A 324 -42.74 -33.72 53.80
CA THR A 324 -44.01 -34.51 53.79
C THR A 324 -43.91 -35.83 54.55
N SER A 325 -42.76 -36.10 55.20
CA SER A 325 -42.50 -37.38 55.84
C SER A 325 -42.76 -38.57 54.92
N GLY A 326 -42.36 -38.45 53.66
CA GLY A 326 -42.46 -39.49 52.64
C GLY A 326 -43.84 -39.66 51.99
N ARG A 327 -44.84 -38.82 52.31
CA ARG A 327 -46.13 -38.82 51.63
C ARG A 327 -46.05 -38.41 50.15
N LEU A 328 -45.18 -37.43 49.84
CA LEU A 328 -44.97 -36.98 48.46
C LEU A 328 -43.56 -37.27 48.08
N ARG A 329 -43.36 -37.83 46.91
CA ARG A 329 -42.03 -38.15 46.34
C ARG A 329 -41.86 -37.53 44.96
N ILE A 330 -40.67 -37.30 44.56
CA ILE A 330 -40.30 -36.86 43.17
C ILE A 330 -39.43 -37.93 42.57
N GLU A 331 -39.80 -38.40 41.39
CA GLU A 331 -38.98 -39.23 40.53
C GLU A 331 -38.33 -38.31 39.52
N LEU A 332 -36.97 -38.27 39.54
CA LEU A 332 -36.21 -37.38 38.69
C LEU A 332 -35.68 -38.14 37.47
N HIS A 333 -35.94 -37.57 36.30
CA HIS A 333 -35.41 -37.98 35.02
C HIS A 333 -34.31 -36.95 34.57
N ILE A 334 -33.04 -37.19 34.92
CA ILE A 334 -31.91 -36.25 34.71
C ILE A 334 -30.67 -37.04 34.21
N PRO A 335 -30.11 -36.80 33.01
CA PRO A 335 -30.79 -36.04 31.92
C PRO A 335 -32.01 -36.84 31.43
N PHE A 336 -33.00 -36.13 30.91
CA PHE A 336 -34.17 -36.80 30.32
C PHE A 336 -33.73 -37.45 28.99
N GLU A 337 -33.85 -38.77 28.92
CA GLU A 337 -33.46 -39.54 27.75
C GLU A 337 -34.64 -39.61 26.76
N GLY A 338 -34.41 -39.05 25.58
CA GLY A 338 -35.32 -39.22 24.46
C GLY A 338 -36.23 -38.05 24.13
N GLY A 339 -35.66 -36.83 24.06
CA GLY A 339 -36.42 -35.68 23.57
C GLY A 339 -35.70 -34.37 23.61
N THR A 340 -36.44 -33.34 23.24
CA THR A 340 -36.07 -31.93 23.34
C THR A 340 -36.76 -31.25 24.51
N GLU A 341 -36.28 -30.08 24.96
CA GLU A 341 -36.99 -29.27 25.97
C GLU A 341 -38.42 -28.96 25.54
N GLN A 342 -38.66 -28.82 24.22
CA GLN A 342 -40.01 -28.62 23.66
C GLN A 342 -40.91 -29.83 23.92
N GLU A 343 -40.41 -31.06 23.78
CA GLU A 343 -41.15 -32.28 24.07
C GLU A 343 -41.41 -32.44 25.57
N GLU A 344 -40.44 -32.10 26.44
CA GLU A 344 -40.67 -32.07 27.90
C GLU A 344 -41.83 -31.13 28.26
N LEU A 345 -41.84 -29.94 27.62
CA LEU A 345 -42.89 -28.94 27.84
C LEU A 345 -44.28 -29.45 27.39
N LEU A 346 -44.36 -30.14 26.27
CA LEU A 346 -45.58 -30.77 25.80
C LEU A 346 -46.05 -31.91 26.73
N ARG A 347 -45.10 -32.73 27.25
CA ARG A 347 -45.41 -33.85 28.17
C ARG A 347 -45.87 -33.36 29.53
N VAL A 348 -45.38 -32.25 30.06
CA VAL A 348 -45.91 -31.68 31.30
C VAL A 348 -47.34 -31.12 31.09
N ARG A 349 -47.59 -30.49 29.93
CA ARG A 349 -48.96 -30.02 29.62
C ARG A 349 -49.94 -31.16 29.47
N SER A 350 -49.56 -32.24 28.81
CA SER A 350 -50.44 -33.43 28.67
C SER A 350 -50.64 -34.24 29.98
N GLY A 351 -49.75 -34.00 30.96
CA GLY A 351 -49.76 -34.77 32.23
C GLY A 351 -48.97 -36.06 32.17
N GLU A 352 -48.18 -36.30 31.13
CA GLU A 352 -47.20 -37.40 31.04
C GLU A 352 -46.05 -37.17 32.01
N LEU A 353 -45.61 -35.89 32.15
CA LEU A 353 -44.76 -35.42 33.22
C LEU A 353 -45.54 -34.50 34.15
N ASP A 354 -45.11 -34.42 35.40
CA ASP A 354 -45.81 -33.62 36.41
C ASP A 354 -45.11 -32.27 36.61
N ILE A 355 -43.77 -32.23 36.44
CA ILE A 355 -42.94 -31.07 36.61
C ILE A 355 -41.78 -31.12 35.56
N VAL A 356 -41.46 -29.97 34.97
CA VAL A 356 -40.28 -29.83 34.10
C VAL A 356 -39.52 -28.56 34.43
N SER A 357 -38.22 -28.59 34.18
CA SER A 357 -37.37 -27.41 34.19
C SER A 357 -36.79 -27.21 32.78
N VAL A 358 -37.27 -26.13 32.11
CA VAL A 358 -36.89 -25.81 30.74
C VAL A 358 -36.36 -24.37 30.65
N THR A 359 -35.63 -24.05 29.60
CA THR A 359 -35.16 -22.68 29.37
C THR A 359 -36.34 -21.72 29.17
N THR A 360 -36.22 -20.48 29.62
CA THR A 360 -37.21 -19.41 29.39
C THR A 360 -37.47 -19.22 27.91
N PHE A 361 -36.49 -19.43 27.05
CA PHE A 361 -36.63 -19.39 25.61
C PHE A 361 -37.66 -20.42 25.11
N VAL A 362 -37.54 -21.69 25.52
CA VAL A 362 -38.51 -22.75 25.14
C VAL A 362 -39.88 -22.51 25.75
N ALA A 363 -39.95 -22.09 27.00
CA ALA A 363 -41.19 -21.75 27.67
C ALA A 363 -41.92 -20.57 26.99
N GLY A 364 -41.16 -19.68 26.30
CA GLY A 364 -41.70 -18.62 25.47
C GLY A 364 -42.59 -19.10 24.32
N SER A 365 -42.49 -20.37 23.91
CA SER A 365 -43.43 -21.00 22.97
C SER A 365 -44.84 -21.21 23.56
N ILE A 366 -45.01 -21.04 24.86
CA ILE A 366 -46.32 -21.08 25.53
C ILE A 366 -46.76 -19.71 26.03
N SER A 367 -45.87 -19.01 26.73
CA SER A 367 -46.10 -17.63 27.18
C SER A 367 -44.96 -16.72 26.76
N PRO A 368 -45.07 -15.95 25.66
CA PRO A 368 -44.04 -15.06 25.18
C PRO A 368 -43.52 -14.07 26.22
N LEU A 369 -44.29 -13.74 27.21
CA LEU A 369 -43.93 -12.81 28.29
C LEU A 369 -42.63 -13.24 29.02
N VAL A 370 -42.39 -14.54 29.15
CA VAL A 370 -41.15 -15.04 29.82
C VAL A 370 -39.88 -14.68 29.09
N GLN A 371 -39.92 -14.45 27.76
CA GLN A 371 -38.80 -14.05 26.94
C GLN A 371 -38.25 -12.64 27.25
N LEU A 372 -38.98 -11.86 28.06
CA LEU A 372 -38.49 -10.62 28.63
C LEU A 372 -37.16 -10.83 29.37
N PHE A 373 -36.97 -11.99 30.00
CA PHE A 373 -35.78 -12.31 30.76
C PHE A 373 -34.61 -12.75 29.87
N ASP A 374 -34.85 -13.12 28.61
CA ASP A 374 -33.87 -13.51 27.61
C ASP A 374 -33.34 -12.32 26.82
N LEU A 375 -33.98 -11.15 26.95
CA LEU A 375 -33.55 -9.95 26.23
C LEU A 375 -32.14 -9.51 26.65
N PRO A 376 -31.28 -9.08 25.70
CA PRO A 376 -29.92 -8.69 26.02
C PRO A 376 -29.87 -7.42 26.87
N PHE A 377 -28.97 -7.38 27.83
CA PHE A 377 -28.65 -6.26 28.72
C PHE A 377 -29.82 -5.78 29.63
N VAL A 378 -30.86 -6.56 29.76
CA VAL A 378 -31.96 -6.26 30.70
C VAL A 378 -31.45 -6.23 32.14
N PHE A 379 -30.52 -7.10 32.47
CA PHE A 379 -29.89 -7.19 33.78
C PHE A 379 -28.39 -6.97 33.67
N GLY A 380 -27.81 -6.20 34.58
CA GLY A 380 -26.36 -5.98 34.67
C GLY A 380 -25.67 -6.95 35.64
N THR A 381 -26.45 -7.43 36.60
CA THR A 381 -25.97 -8.33 37.65
C THR A 381 -26.99 -9.41 38.00
N PRO A 382 -26.57 -10.56 38.57
CA PRO A 382 -27.49 -11.53 39.09
C PRO A 382 -28.44 -10.97 40.15
N ALA A 383 -27.99 -10.02 40.97
CA ALA A 383 -28.82 -9.39 42.01
C ALA A 383 -29.97 -8.58 41.43
N GLU A 384 -29.74 -7.85 40.34
CA GLU A 384 -30.81 -7.14 39.60
C GLU A 384 -31.83 -8.13 39.02
N ALA A 385 -31.32 -9.23 38.39
CA ALA A 385 -32.19 -10.27 37.85
C ALA A 385 -33.04 -10.89 38.96
N HIS A 386 -32.48 -11.25 40.11
CA HIS A 386 -33.20 -11.80 41.27
C HIS A 386 -34.25 -10.82 41.77
N ALA A 387 -33.94 -9.52 41.88
CA ALA A 387 -34.91 -8.51 42.33
C ALA A 387 -36.17 -8.46 41.44
N VAL A 388 -35.98 -8.59 40.11
CA VAL A 388 -37.10 -8.57 39.15
C VAL A 388 -37.83 -9.90 39.11
N ILE A 389 -37.09 -11.03 39.02
CA ILE A 389 -37.66 -12.38 38.89
C ILE A 389 -38.40 -12.82 40.14
N ASP A 390 -37.98 -12.46 41.33
CA ASP A 390 -38.68 -12.70 42.60
C ASP A 390 -39.76 -11.64 42.91
N GLY A 391 -39.69 -10.55 42.21
CA GLY A 391 -40.58 -9.41 42.36
C GLY A 391 -42.00 -9.62 41.78
N PRO A 392 -42.80 -8.55 41.74
CA PRO A 392 -44.15 -8.60 41.16
C PRO A 392 -44.15 -9.04 39.70
N LEU A 393 -43.15 -8.62 38.90
CA LEU A 393 -43.06 -8.95 37.49
C LEU A 393 -42.80 -10.45 37.27
N GLY A 394 -41.85 -11.05 38.00
CA GLY A 394 -41.60 -12.50 37.91
C GLY A 394 -42.81 -13.35 38.32
N ARG A 395 -43.55 -12.93 39.38
CA ARG A 395 -44.83 -13.58 39.74
C ARG A 395 -45.88 -13.44 38.65
N HIS A 396 -45.94 -12.29 37.98
CA HIS A 396 -46.86 -12.06 36.86
C HIS A 396 -46.49 -12.96 35.67
N VAL A 397 -45.18 -13.13 35.34
CA VAL A 397 -44.71 -14.08 34.34
C VAL A 397 -45.08 -15.51 34.70
N LEU A 398 -44.85 -15.96 35.94
CA LEU A 398 -45.26 -17.31 36.37
C LEU A 398 -46.78 -17.54 36.23
N GLN A 399 -47.58 -16.54 36.52
CA GLN A 399 -49.03 -16.60 36.39
C GLN A 399 -49.52 -16.66 34.94
N SER A 400 -48.76 -16.13 34.01
CA SER A 400 -49.10 -16.13 32.59
C SER A 400 -49.17 -17.54 31.97
N PHE A 401 -48.67 -18.55 32.63
CA PHE A 401 -48.77 -19.97 32.23
C PHE A 401 -50.09 -20.65 32.65
N ALA A 402 -50.84 -20.07 33.61
CA ALA A 402 -52.06 -20.69 34.15
C ALA A 402 -53.16 -20.97 33.11
N PRO A 403 -53.43 -20.09 32.13
CA PRO A 403 -54.42 -20.37 31.08
C PRO A 403 -54.06 -21.57 30.19
N PHE A 404 -52.79 -21.95 30.15
CA PHE A 404 -52.29 -23.07 29.36
C PHE A 404 -52.17 -24.37 30.14
N GLY A 405 -52.83 -24.44 31.30
CA GLY A 405 -52.85 -25.65 32.16
C GLY A 405 -51.55 -25.90 32.92
N LEU A 406 -50.68 -24.87 33.03
CA LEU A 406 -49.40 -24.95 33.72
C LEU A 406 -49.35 -24.01 34.94
N THR A 407 -48.68 -24.45 35.98
CA THR A 407 -48.35 -23.66 37.17
C THR A 407 -46.88 -23.36 37.23
N GLY A 408 -46.53 -22.06 37.20
CA GLY A 408 -45.12 -21.66 37.40
C GLY A 408 -44.72 -21.89 38.87
N LEU A 409 -43.70 -22.71 39.09
CA LEU A 409 -43.17 -23.06 40.41
C LEU A 409 -41.97 -22.18 40.83
N GLY A 410 -41.30 -21.58 39.87
CA GLY A 410 -40.19 -20.68 40.11
C GLY A 410 -39.17 -20.62 38.98
N PHE A 411 -38.09 -19.93 39.24
CA PHE A 411 -36.95 -19.81 38.28
C PHE A 411 -35.68 -20.33 38.92
N LEU A 412 -34.85 -20.97 38.07
CA LEU A 412 -33.51 -21.43 38.40
C LEU A 412 -32.52 -20.80 37.46
N GLU A 413 -31.42 -20.26 37.97
CA GLU A 413 -30.44 -19.58 37.12
C GLU A 413 -29.42 -20.55 36.54
N ASN A 414 -28.92 -20.21 35.35
CA ASN A 414 -27.77 -20.84 34.72
C ASN A 414 -26.57 -19.87 34.63
N GLY A 415 -26.78 -18.61 34.96
CA GLY A 415 -25.74 -17.59 35.12
C GLY A 415 -25.77 -16.48 34.07
N MET A 416 -24.92 -15.47 34.30
CA MET A 416 -24.73 -14.39 33.34
C MET A 416 -23.86 -14.87 32.19
N ARG A 417 -24.23 -14.47 30.98
CA ARG A 417 -23.52 -14.88 29.76
C ARG A 417 -22.44 -13.86 29.38
N HIS A 418 -21.30 -14.37 28.90
CA HIS A 418 -20.10 -13.63 28.56
C HIS A 418 -19.52 -14.12 27.25
N PHE A 419 -18.77 -13.27 26.54
CA PHE A 419 -18.10 -13.65 25.30
C PHE A 419 -16.70 -14.19 25.57
N THR A 420 -16.33 -15.29 24.89
CA THR A 420 -14.92 -15.65 24.68
C THR A 420 -14.61 -15.62 23.20
N ASN A 421 -13.35 -15.29 22.84
CA ASN A 421 -12.90 -15.34 21.47
C ASN A 421 -11.39 -15.61 21.36
N SER A 422 -10.93 -15.93 20.14
CA SER A 422 -9.53 -16.25 19.86
C SER A 422 -8.74 -15.09 19.23
N LEU A 423 -9.38 -13.95 18.87
CA LEU A 423 -8.81 -12.91 17.99
C LEU A 423 -8.25 -11.72 18.76
N HIS A 424 -9.09 -11.00 19.49
CA HIS A 424 -8.73 -9.76 20.20
C HIS A 424 -9.72 -9.45 21.34
N PRO A 425 -9.38 -8.57 22.29
CA PRO A 425 -10.31 -8.10 23.30
C PRO A 425 -11.53 -7.45 22.64
N VAL A 426 -12.72 -7.62 23.24
CA VAL A 426 -13.98 -7.01 22.83
C VAL A 426 -14.31 -5.89 23.81
N THR A 427 -14.29 -4.64 23.34
CA THR A 427 -14.48 -3.42 24.12
C THR A 427 -15.64 -2.54 23.59
N GLN A 428 -16.00 -2.71 22.32
CA GLN A 428 -17.10 -2.01 21.65
C GLN A 428 -17.81 -2.98 20.71
N PRO A 429 -19.07 -2.72 20.30
CA PRO A 429 -19.80 -3.60 19.38
C PRO A 429 -19.04 -3.89 18.08
N ASP A 430 -18.32 -2.91 17.56
CA ASP A 430 -17.54 -3.01 16.33
C ASP A 430 -16.42 -4.06 16.40
N ASP A 431 -15.94 -4.38 17.59
CA ASP A 431 -14.94 -5.44 17.78
C ASP A 431 -15.52 -6.85 17.48
N LEU A 432 -16.83 -6.99 17.47
CA LEU A 432 -17.51 -8.25 17.08
C LEU A 432 -17.78 -8.32 15.57
N LYS A 433 -17.60 -7.25 14.82
CA LYS A 433 -17.82 -7.24 13.36
C LYS A 433 -16.98 -8.34 12.68
N ARG A 434 -17.65 -9.12 11.82
CA ARG A 434 -17.05 -10.22 11.05
C ARG A 434 -16.57 -11.40 11.89
N MET A 435 -16.67 -11.35 13.22
CA MET A 435 -16.32 -12.47 14.07
C MET A 435 -17.38 -13.57 13.93
N ARG A 436 -16.97 -14.79 13.61
CA ARG A 436 -17.86 -15.95 13.58
C ARG A 436 -18.17 -16.33 15.01
N VAL A 437 -19.39 -16.03 15.44
CA VAL A 437 -19.81 -16.25 16.82
C VAL A 437 -20.76 -17.44 16.88
N ARG A 438 -20.40 -18.47 17.64
CA ARG A 438 -21.36 -19.53 17.95
C ARG A 438 -22.47 -19.00 18.85
N ILE A 439 -23.70 -19.23 18.46
CA ILE A 439 -24.88 -18.95 19.27
C ILE A 439 -25.68 -20.24 19.51
N GLN A 440 -26.54 -20.21 20.55
CA GLN A 440 -27.59 -21.19 20.67
C GLN A 440 -28.72 -20.90 19.66
N ASP A 441 -29.59 -21.88 19.42
CA ASP A 441 -30.74 -21.75 18.55
C ASP A 441 -31.77 -20.79 19.16
N SER A 442 -31.65 -19.50 18.86
CA SER A 442 -32.48 -18.42 19.41
C SER A 442 -32.48 -17.22 18.51
N VAL A 443 -33.67 -16.79 18.07
CA VAL A 443 -33.83 -15.58 17.25
C VAL A 443 -33.39 -14.32 18.00
N VAL A 444 -33.47 -14.31 19.34
CA VAL A 444 -32.96 -13.18 20.15
C VAL A 444 -31.45 -13.04 20.03
N TYR A 445 -30.70 -14.17 20.13
CA TYR A 445 -29.25 -14.15 19.96
C TYR A 445 -28.85 -13.95 18.49
N LEU A 446 -29.61 -14.45 17.54
CA LEU A 446 -29.43 -14.17 16.12
C LEU A 446 -29.55 -12.68 15.85
N ALA A 447 -30.61 -12.03 16.37
CA ALA A 447 -30.81 -10.59 16.23
C ALA A 447 -29.73 -9.77 16.94
N LEU A 448 -29.25 -10.23 18.09
CA LEU A 448 -28.16 -9.60 18.83
C LEU A 448 -26.86 -9.63 18.04
N MET A 449 -26.52 -10.78 17.46
CA MET A 449 -25.33 -10.90 16.60
C MET A 449 -25.44 -10.04 15.35
N HIS A 450 -26.64 -9.94 14.78
CA HIS A 450 -26.91 -9.03 13.68
C HIS A 450 -26.67 -7.56 14.09
N ALA A 451 -27.13 -7.16 15.27
CA ALA A 451 -26.92 -5.81 15.78
C ALA A 451 -25.44 -5.48 15.99
N PHE A 452 -24.60 -6.47 16.32
CA PHE A 452 -23.16 -6.32 16.48
C PHE A 452 -22.35 -6.50 15.17
N GLY A 453 -23.02 -6.83 14.07
CA GLY A 453 -22.34 -7.06 12.78
C GLY A 453 -21.45 -8.32 12.75
N SER A 454 -21.66 -9.25 13.68
CA SER A 454 -20.95 -10.53 13.72
C SER A 454 -21.62 -11.57 12.81
N ILE A 455 -20.91 -12.68 12.54
CA ILE A 455 -21.40 -13.80 11.74
C ILE A 455 -21.91 -14.89 12.71
N PRO A 456 -23.22 -15.01 12.95
CA PRO A 456 -23.77 -16.02 13.84
C PRO A 456 -23.68 -17.41 13.22
N LYS A 457 -23.31 -18.39 14.04
CA LYS A 457 -23.32 -19.82 13.68
C LYS A 457 -24.10 -20.59 14.75
N VAL A 458 -25.26 -21.12 14.39
CA VAL A 458 -26.06 -21.96 15.28
C VAL A 458 -25.43 -23.33 15.41
N ILE A 459 -24.86 -23.63 16.58
CA ILE A 459 -24.19 -24.91 16.85
C ILE A 459 -24.74 -25.48 18.19
N PRO A 460 -25.20 -26.73 18.21
CA PRO A 460 -25.64 -27.41 19.44
C PRO A 460 -24.54 -27.42 20.50
N PHE A 461 -24.92 -27.29 21.79
CA PHE A 461 -23.97 -27.10 22.89
C PHE A 461 -22.87 -28.18 22.97
N ASN A 462 -23.25 -29.45 22.73
CA ASN A 462 -22.34 -30.59 22.76
C ASN A 462 -21.28 -30.60 21.64
N ARG A 463 -21.39 -29.70 20.64
CA ARG A 463 -20.44 -29.58 19.51
C ARG A 463 -19.62 -28.30 19.58
N VAL A 464 -19.88 -27.42 20.55
CA VAL A 464 -19.25 -26.10 20.62
C VAL A 464 -17.75 -26.21 20.86
N HIS A 465 -17.32 -27.08 21.76
CA HIS A 465 -15.88 -27.30 22.03
C HIS A 465 -15.12 -27.69 20.76
N ASP A 466 -15.64 -28.67 20.03
CA ASP A 466 -14.98 -29.16 18.82
C ASP A 466 -14.90 -28.08 17.73
N ALA A 467 -15.98 -27.29 17.58
CA ALA A 467 -16.02 -26.17 16.64
C ALA A 467 -15.03 -25.05 16.99
N LEU A 468 -14.81 -24.74 18.27
CA LEU A 468 -13.83 -23.76 18.73
C LEU A 468 -12.39 -24.25 18.49
N VAL A 469 -12.11 -25.51 18.79
CA VAL A 469 -10.77 -26.11 18.58
C VAL A 469 -10.46 -26.25 17.09
N ALA A 470 -11.45 -26.62 16.26
CA ALA A 470 -11.32 -26.68 14.80
C ALA A 470 -11.23 -25.30 14.14
N LYS A 471 -11.52 -24.22 14.88
CA LYS A 471 -11.63 -22.85 14.36
C LYS A 471 -12.75 -22.68 13.32
N ASP A 472 -13.81 -23.44 13.42
CA ASP A 472 -15.02 -23.25 12.63
C ASP A 472 -15.73 -21.95 13.04
N VAL A 473 -15.56 -21.57 14.32
CA VAL A 473 -16.00 -20.31 14.91
C VAL A 473 -14.86 -19.64 15.68
N ASP A 474 -14.89 -18.32 15.74
CA ASP A 474 -13.87 -17.50 16.40
C ASP A 474 -14.22 -17.21 17.85
N ALA A 475 -15.52 -17.21 18.16
CA ALA A 475 -16.08 -16.81 19.44
C ALA A 475 -17.28 -17.66 19.82
N GLN A 476 -17.61 -17.62 21.10
CA GLN A 476 -18.84 -18.13 21.65
C GLN A 476 -19.28 -17.26 22.84
N GLU A 477 -20.52 -17.45 23.30
CA GLU A 477 -21.07 -16.77 24.48
C GLU A 477 -21.75 -17.81 25.38
N ASN A 478 -21.46 -17.82 26.68
CA ASN A 478 -22.00 -18.72 27.68
C ASN A 478 -21.76 -18.18 29.10
N PRO A 479 -22.49 -18.71 30.11
CA PRO A 479 -22.11 -18.54 31.51
C PRO A 479 -20.73 -19.12 31.83
N LEU A 480 -20.02 -18.51 32.78
CA LEU A 480 -18.64 -18.90 33.13
C LEU A 480 -18.54 -20.38 33.55
N ALA A 481 -19.51 -20.87 34.33
CA ALA A 481 -19.55 -22.27 34.74
C ALA A 481 -19.64 -23.24 33.54
N ASN A 482 -20.40 -22.86 32.49
CA ASN A 482 -20.52 -23.66 31.28
C ASN A 482 -19.22 -23.63 30.45
N ILE A 483 -18.54 -22.46 30.41
CA ILE A 483 -17.25 -22.30 29.71
C ILE A 483 -16.21 -23.23 30.34
N VAL A 484 -16.13 -23.30 31.68
CA VAL A 484 -15.22 -24.19 32.40
C VAL A 484 -15.67 -25.63 32.25
N GLY A 485 -16.95 -25.93 32.51
CA GLY A 485 -17.47 -27.30 32.55
C GLY A 485 -17.34 -28.05 31.22
N ALA A 486 -17.55 -27.35 30.11
CA ALA A 486 -17.39 -27.88 28.76
C ALA A 486 -16.02 -27.55 28.13
N LYS A 487 -15.09 -26.96 28.89
CA LYS A 487 -13.75 -26.60 28.46
C LYS A 487 -13.74 -25.69 27.23
N LEU A 488 -14.72 -24.80 27.07
CA LEU A 488 -14.86 -23.94 25.91
C LEU A 488 -13.72 -22.89 25.82
N TYR A 489 -12.91 -22.76 26.86
CA TYR A 489 -11.72 -21.92 26.84
C TYR A 489 -10.56 -22.53 26.03
N GLU A 490 -10.58 -23.86 25.76
CA GLU A 490 -9.60 -24.49 24.89
C GLU A 490 -9.80 -23.96 23.46
N GLY A 491 -8.78 -23.35 22.87
CA GLY A 491 -8.88 -22.67 21.56
C GLY A 491 -9.33 -21.22 21.62
N GLN A 492 -9.60 -20.66 22.79
CA GLN A 492 -9.89 -19.25 23.01
C GLN A 492 -8.72 -18.54 23.68
N ARG A 493 -8.68 -17.21 23.59
CA ARG A 493 -7.62 -16.39 24.18
C ARG A 493 -8.15 -15.28 25.08
N TYR A 494 -9.30 -14.74 24.75
CA TYR A 494 -9.87 -13.59 25.42
C TYR A 494 -11.23 -13.94 26.02
N LEU A 495 -11.50 -13.42 27.21
CA LEU A 495 -12.79 -13.43 27.87
C LEU A 495 -13.22 -12.00 28.15
N THR A 496 -14.34 -11.57 27.59
CA THR A 496 -14.95 -10.29 27.95
C THR A 496 -16.16 -10.51 28.83
N LEU A 497 -16.14 -9.95 30.02
CA LEU A 497 -17.23 -10.06 31.00
C LEU A 497 -18.33 -9.05 30.64
N THR A 498 -19.09 -9.39 29.61
CA THR A 498 -20.13 -8.53 29.03
C THR A 498 -21.40 -8.50 29.85
N ALA A 499 -21.72 -9.58 30.54
CA ALA A 499 -23.00 -9.79 31.22
C ALA A 499 -24.20 -9.38 30.32
N HIS A 500 -24.16 -9.81 29.06
CA HIS A 500 -25.10 -9.37 28.03
C HIS A 500 -26.44 -10.05 28.09
N ALA A 501 -26.55 -11.19 28.78
CA ALA A 501 -27.82 -11.88 29.00
C ALA A 501 -27.80 -12.66 30.32
N TYR A 502 -28.95 -12.75 30.96
CA TYR A 502 -29.14 -13.58 32.13
C TYR A 502 -29.88 -14.86 31.72
N ASN A 503 -29.16 -15.96 31.75
CA ASN A 503 -29.70 -17.25 31.36
C ASN A 503 -30.44 -17.89 32.55
N THR A 504 -31.73 -18.14 32.38
CA THR A 504 -32.57 -18.75 33.44
C THR A 504 -33.41 -19.87 32.89
N GLN A 505 -33.76 -20.79 33.79
CA GLN A 505 -34.76 -21.82 33.54
C GLN A 505 -36.02 -21.52 34.34
N ILE A 506 -37.15 -21.89 33.77
CA ILE A 506 -38.44 -21.86 34.48
C ILE A 506 -38.84 -23.27 34.84
N VAL A 507 -39.35 -23.43 36.07
CA VAL A 507 -39.92 -24.69 36.52
C VAL A 507 -41.44 -24.59 36.39
N LEU A 508 -41.99 -25.48 35.57
CA LEU A 508 -43.45 -25.57 35.29
C LEU A 508 -44.01 -26.90 35.72
N GLY A 509 -45.17 -26.85 36.36
CA GLY A 509 -45.88 -28.05 36.78
C GLY A 509 -47.27 -28.15 36.13
N ASN A 510 -47.76 -29.35 35.87
CA ASN A 510 -49.10 -29.58 35.38
C ASN A 510 -50.14 -29.12 36.43
N SER A 511 -51.00 -28.16 36.08
CA SER A 511 -51.92 -27.51 37.01
C SER A 511 -52.93 -28.48 37.55
N ASP A 512 -53.47 -29.45 36.76
CA ASP A 512 -54.47 -30.43 37.19
C ASP A 512 -53.86 -31.40 38.19
N ARG A 513 -52.61 -31.81 37.93
CA ARG A 513 -51.88 -32.73 38.82
C ARG A 513 -51.57 -32.06 40.15
N LEU A 514 -51.08 -30.81 40.12
CA LEU A 514 -50.75 -30.07 41.33
C LEU A 514 -52.02 -29.73 42.16
N ARG A 515 -53.19 -29.53 41.54
CA ARG A 515 -54.45 -29.34 42.24
C ARG A 515 -54.97 -30.60 43.00
N GLN A 516 -54.55 -31.76 42.53
CA GLN A 516 -54.90 -33.03 43.22
C GLN A 516 -54.07 -33.23 44.50
N LEU A 517 -52.95 -32.49 44.68
CA LEU A 517 -52.21 -32.57 45.95
C LEU A 517 -52.99 -31.90 47.09
N SER A 518 -52.80 -32.38 48.32
CA SER A 518 -53.29 -31.72 49.49
C SER A 518 -52.76 -30.29 49.61
N PRO A 519 -53.49 -29.36 50.29
CA PRO A 519 -52.96 -28.03 50.56
C PRO A 519 -51.58 -28.06 51.27
N GLU A 520 -51.40 -29.02 52.20
CA GLU A 520 -50.14 -29.20 52.92
C GLU A 520 -49.03 -29.64 51.99
N ASP A 521 -49.25 -30.55 51.07
CA ASP A 521 -48.25 -31.05 50.12
C ASP A 521 -47.94 -30.01 49.07
N ARG A 522 -48.92 -29.20 48.63
CA ARG A 522 -48.66 -28.03 47.76
C ARG A 522 -47.79 -26.99 48.44
N ASN A 523 -48.04 -26.71 49.73
CA ASN A 523 -47.21 -25.76 50.48
C ASN A 523 -45.79 -26.30 50.68
N ALA A 524 -45.69 -27.63 51.00
CA ALA A 524 -44.38 -28.26 51.09
C ALA A 524 -43.62 -28.25 49.80
N LEU A 525 -44.27 -28.44 48.65
CA LEU A 525 -43.66 -28.35 47.31
C LEU A 525 -43.20 -26.91 47.03
N ALA A 526 -44.05 -25.91 47.31
CA ALA A 526 -43.66 -24.51 47.14
C ALA A 526 -42.47 -24.14 48.05
N GLN A 527 -42.47 -24.59 49.31
CA GLN A 527 -41.38 -24.39 50.24
C GLN A 527 -40.07 -25.08 49.75
N ALA A 528 -40.16 -26.33 49.26
CA ALA A 528 -39.01 -27.04 48.75
C ALA A 528 -38.34 -26.32 47.54
N PHE A 529 -39.18 -25.76 46.62
CA PHE A 529 -38.66 -24.97 45.49
C PHE A 529 -38.09 -23.63 45.93
N GLU A 530 -38.62 -22.98 46.92
CA GLU A 530 -38.10 -21.73 47.46
C GLU A 530 -36.76 -21.96 48.16
N GLU A 531 -36.65 -23.00 49.00
CA GLU A 531 -35.41 -23.38 49.62
C GLU A 531 -34.35 -23.80 48.58
N ALA A 532 -34.75 -24.59 47.58
CA ALA A 532 -33.88 -24.99 46.47
C ALA A 532 -33.35 -23.80 45.67
N ARG A 533 -34.20 -22.81 45.37
CA ARG A 533 -33.83 -21.57 44.73
C ARG A 533 -32.74 -20.82 45.50
N ASN A 534 -32.95 -20.67 46.83
CA ASN A 534 -31.96 -19.96 47.65
C ASN A 534 -30.65 -20.70 47.77
N MET A 535 -30.68 -22.03 47.96
CA MET A 535 -29.47 -22.85 47.93
C MET A 535 -28.76 -22.83 46.59
N HIS A 536 -29.53 -22.95 45.50
CA HIS A 536 -29.01 -22.93 44.13
C HIS A 536 -28.27 -21.65 43.84
N ARG A 537 -28.79 -20.46 44.21
CA ARG A 537 -28.15 -19.16 43.99
C ARG A 537 -26.83 -19.04 44.74
N SER A 538 -26.75 -19.57 45.96
CA SER A 538 -25.49 -19.58 46.69
C SER A 538 -24.44 -20.44 45.98
N ILE A 539 -24.85 -21.62 45.47
CA ILE A 539 -23.96 -22.51 44.71
C ILE A 539 -23.56 -21.88 43.37
N ALA A 540 -24.50 -21.26 42.66
CA ALA A 540 -24.22 -20.59 41.38
C ALA A 540 -23.22 -19.44 41.55
N ALA A 541 -23.40 -18.61 42.58
CA ALA A 541 -22.47 -17.52 42.87
C ALA A 541 -21.04 -18.02 43.23
N GLU A 542 -20.93 -19.11 44.02
CA GLU A 542 -19.66 -19.73 44.32
C GLU A 542 -19.02 -20.32 43.06
N GLN A 543 -19.77 -21.07 42.26
CA GLN A 543 -19.28 -21.67 41.01
C GLN A 543 -18.87 -20.58 39.97
N GLU A 544 -19.57 -19.45 39.91
CA GLU A 544 -19.20 -18.36 39.02
C GLU A 544 -17.87 -17.72 39.43
N ALA A 545 -17.64 -17.52 40.74
CA ALA A 545 -16.38 -17.02 41.28
C ALA A 545 -15.20 -17.97 41.01
N ASP A 546 -15.43 -19.28 41.26
CA ASP A 546 -14.43 -20.34 40.99
C ASP A 546 -14.14 -20.44 39.49
N ALA A 547 -15.17 -20.41 38.65
CA ALA A 547 -15.02 -20.46 37.20
C ALA A 547 -14.25 -19.25 36.67
N LEU A 548 -14.52 -18.03 37.18
CA LEU A 548 -13.76 -16.84 36.81
C LEU A 548 -12.29 -16.99 37.21
N SER A 549 -12.02 -17.49 38.41
CA SER A 549 -10.65 -17.72 38.89
C SER A 549 -9.89 -18.74 38.05
N GLU A 550 -10.57 -19.77 37.59
CA GLU A 550 -9.98 -20.76 36.66
C GLU A 550 -9.73 -20.13 35.28
N LEU A 551 -10.72 -19.43 34.71
CA LEU A 551 -10.60 -18.82 33.38
C LEU A 551 -9.51 -17.75 33.33
N GLN A 552 -9.28 -17.01 34.40
CA GLN A 552 -8.16 -16.04 34.52
C GLN A 552 -6.78 -16.68 34.39
N ARG A 553 -6.65 -18.00 34.58
CA ARG A 553 -5.38 -18.72 34.35
C ARG A 553 -5.14 -19.07 32.90
N HIS A 554 -6.20 -19.10 32.10
CA HIS A 554 -6.19 -19.55 30.71
C HIS A 554 -6.43 -18.44 29.71
N LEU A 555 -7.19 -17.41 30.09
CA LEU A 555 -7.67 -16.35 29.21
C LEU A 555 -7.29 -14.97 29.72
N GLU A 556 -7.06 -14.06 28.82
CA GLU A 556 -6.96 -12.62 29.10
C GLU A 556 -8.37 -12.06 29.33
N VAL A 557 -8.63 -11.54 30.55
CA VAL A 557 -9.97 -11.15 30.97
C VAL A 557 -10.14 -9.65 30.90
N HIS A 558 -11.14 -9.20 30.14
CA HIS A 558 -11.61 -7.80 30.09
C HIS A 558 -12.95 -7.66 30.82
N ARG A 559 -13.11 -6.57 31.55
CA ARG A 559 -14.37 -6.18 32.18
C ARG A 559 -14.86 -4.89 31.54
N PHE A 560 -16.12 -4.82 31.17
CA PHE A 560 -16.70 -3.60 30.65
C PHE A 560 -16.64 -2.47 31.68
N SER A 561 -16.22 -1.30 31.21
CA SER A 561 -16.56 -0.03 31.84
C SER A 561 -18.03 0.32 31.60
N ASP A 562 -18.57 1.28 32.35
CA ASP A 562 -19.93 1.75 32.15
C ASP A 562 -20.16 2.31 30.73
N ILE A 563 -19.13 2.95 30.15
CA ILE A 563 -19.20 3.51 28.79
C ILE A 563 -19.27 2.39 27.75
N GLU A 564 -18.39 1.40 27.85
CA GLU A 564 -18.41 0.24 26.95
C GLU A 564 -19.75 -0.48 27.02
N ARG A 565 -20.24 -0.74 28.23
CA ARG A 565 -21.54 -1.37 28.44
C ARG A 565 -22.69 -0.61 27.77
N GLU A 566 -22.70 0.72 27.88
CA GLU A 566 -23.76 1.56 27.29
C GLU A 566 -23.77 1.47 25.75
N GLN A 567 -22.60 1.42 25.11
CA GLN A 567 -22.50 1.24 23.65
C GLN A 567 -23.12 -0.09 23.20
N PHE A 568 -22.90 -1.17 23.96
CA PHE A 568 -23.50 -2.47 23.66
C PHE A 568 -25.04 -2.48 23.91
N ILE A 569 -25.51 -1.77 24.93
CA ILE A 569 -26.95 -1.62 25.18
C ILE A 569 -27.61 -0.86 24.04
N GLU A 570 -27.01 0.24 23.60
CA GLU A 570 -27.53 1.03 22.47
C GLU A 570 -27.66 0.17 21.21
N ALA A 571 -26.64 -0.60 20.87
CA ALA A 571 -26.70 -1.53 19.75
C ALA A 571 -27.75 -2.63 19.93
N ALA A 572 -27.93 -3.14 21.14
CA ALA A 572 -28.91 -4.17 21.46
C ALA A 572 -30.37 -3.68 21.47
N THR A 573 -30.63 -2.38 21.52
CA THR A 573 -31.97 -1.80 21.50
C THR A 573 -32.79 -2.26 20.29
N PHE A 574 -32.12 -2.49 19.16
CA PHE A 574 -32.75 -3.08 17.98
C PHE A 574 -33.48 -4.40 18.28
N VAL A 575 -32.92 -5.25 19.15
CA VAL A 575 -33.54 -6.51 19.56
C VAL A 575 -34.81 -6.25 20.39
N TRP A 576 -34.76 -5.26 21.30
CA TRP A 576 -35.93 -4.91 22.13
C TRP A 576 -37.08 -4.42 21.26
N GLU A 577 -36.81 -3.55 20.27
CA GLU A 577 -37.85 -3.05 19.35
C GLU A 577 -38.54 -4.18 18.58
N ARG A 578 -37.79 -5.21 18.17
CA ARG A 578 -38.36 -6.36 17.47
C ARG A 578 -39.21 -7.26 18.33
N MET A 579 -38.93 -7.30 19.64
CA MET A 579 -39.66 -8.09 20.63
C MET A 579 -40.83 -7.32 21.25
N GLU A 580 -40.95 -6.01 21.04
CA GLU A 580 -42.02 -5.16 21.57
C GLU A 580 -43.44 -5.78 21.42
N PRO A 581 -43.85 -6.33 20.26
CA PRO A 581 -45.19 -6.87 20.06
C PRO A 581 -45.53 -8.05 20.97
N LEU A 582 -44.52 -8.66 21.62
CA LEU A 582 -44.72 -9.80 22.53
C LEU A 582 -45.01 -9.37 23.97
N PHE A 583 -44.84 -8.08 24.29
CA PHE A 583 -44.95 -7.58 25.66
C PHE A 583 -46.13 -6.61 25.83
N PRO A 584 -46.79 -6.60 26.96
CA PRO A 584 -47.70 -5.52 27.33
C PRO A 584 -46.98 -4.17 27.30
N PRO A 585 -47.63 -3.10 26.77
CA PRO A 585 -46.99 -1.80 26.62
C PRO A 585 -46.35 -1.23 27.89
N GLU A 586 -46.99 -1.50 29.06
CA GLU A 586 -46.48 -1.03 30.37
C GLU A 586 -45.17 -1.74 30.76
N ILE A 587 -45.04 -3.02 30.43
CA ILE A 587 -43.82 -3.80 30.70
C ILE A 587 -42.73 -3.36 29.74
N TYR A 588 -43.06 -3.13 28.47
CA TYR A 588 -42.09 -2.63 27.47
C TYR A 588 -41.60 -1.22 27.82
N GLN A 589 -42.49 -0.32 28.31
CA GLN A 589 -42.06 0.99 28.80
C GLN A 589 -41.15 0.88 30.04
N ALA A 590 -41.43 -0.06 30.96
CA ALA A 590 -40.55 -0.30 32.11
C ALA A 590 -39.19 -0.88 31.69
N LEU A 591 -39.15 -1.63 30.59
CA LEU A 591 -37.88 -2.08 29.97
C LEU A 591 -37.08 -0.90 29.43
N LEU A 592 -37.72 -0.03 28.63
CA LEU A 592 -37.06 1.15 28.03
C LEU A 592 -36.54 2.14 29.08
N SER A 593 -37.29 2.33 30.17
CA SER A 593 -36.90 3.18 31.31
C SER A 593 -35.86 2.49 32.23
N ARG A 594 -35.53 1.23 32.01
CA ARG A 594 -34.68 0.39 32.89
C ARG A 594 -35.20 0.26 34.32
N GLU A 595 -36.51 0.39 34.49
CA GLU A 595 -37.21 0.37 35.78
C GLU A 595 -38.01 -0.93 36.02
N LEU A 596 -37.64 -2.04 35.39
CA LEU A 596 -38.34 -3.32 35.56
C LEU A 596 -38.43 -3.79 37.03
N HIS A 597 -37.42 -3.42 37.83
CA HIS A 597 -37.42 -3.72 39.28
C HIS A 597 -38.50 -2.92 40.07
N ALA A 598 -38.86 -1.75 39.57
CA ALA A 598 -39.87 -0.90 40.16
C ALA A 598 -41.31 -1.21 39.68
N TRP A 599 -41.44 -2.10 38.67
CA TRP A 599 -42.73 -2.48 38.15
C TRP A 599 -43.58 -3.15 39.24
N SER A 600 -44.69 -2.56 39.60
CA SER A 600 -45.50 -2.98 40.72
C SER A 600 -47.01 -2.91 40.41
N ASN A 601 -47.42 -3.01 39.13
CA ASN A 601 -48.83 -2.94 38.78
C ASN A 601 -49.56 -4.31 38.96
N PRO A 602 -50.18 -4.62 40.11
CA PRO A 602 -50.89 -5.87 40.33
C PRO A 602 -52.20 -5.97 39.55
N ARG A 603 -52.61 -4.86 38.88
CA ARG A 603 -53.86 -4.78 38.08
C ARG A 603 -53.57 -4.72 36.57
N ALA A 604 -52.35 -4.80 36.15
CA ALA A 604 -52.09 -5.03 34.75
C ALA A 604 -52.81 -6.31 34.37
N THR A 605 -54.01 -6.15 33.89
CA THR A 605 -54.71 -7.23 33.22
C THR A 605 -53.76 -7.68 32.13
N ILE A 606 -53.21 -8.85 32.32
CA ILE A 606 -52.58 -9.57 31.22
C ILE A 606 -53.66 -9.48 30.13
N ASP A 607 -53.39 -8.74 29.05
CA ASP A 607 -54.36 -8.55 27.98
C ASP A 607 -54.92 -9.92 27.64
N ALA A 608 -56.25 -10.02 27.54
CA ALA A 608 -56.93 -11.27 27.26
C ALA A 608 -56.32 -12.01 26.03
N ARG A 609 -55.60 -11.27 25.17
CA ARG A 609 -54.77 -11.79 24.06
C ARG A 609 -53.58 -12.63 24.51
N HIS A 610 -53.06 -12.44 25.73
CA HIS A 610 -51.87 -13.13 26.26
C HIS A 610 -52.21 -14.13 27.39
N THR A 611 -53.47 -14.31 27.73
CA THR A 611 -53.86 -15.04 28.93
C THR A 611 -55.03 -16.01 28.77
N ARG A 612 -55.60 -16.11 27.58
CA ARG A 612 -56.61 -17.12 27.31
C ARG A 612 -56.03 -18.21 26.39
N ALA A 613 -56.47 -19.46 26.61
CA ALA A 613 -56.30 -20.52 25.64
C ALA A 613 -56.91 -20.05 24.31
N PHE A 614 -56.17 -20.15 23.23
CA PHE A 614 -56.65 -19.79 21.91
C PHE A 614 -57.72 -20.78 21.44
N SER A 615 -58.74 -20.32 20.76
CA SER A 615 -59.59 -21.21 19.98
C SER A 615 -58.80 -21.78 18.79
N VAL A 616 -59.20 -22.94 18.31
CA VAL A 616 -58.58 -23.55 17.13
C VAL A 616 -58.57 -22.58 15.93
N ASP A 617 -59.64 -21.80 15.75
CA ASP A 617 -59.76 -20.82 14.66
C ASP A 617 -58.74 -19.68 14.81
N GLU A 618 -58.50 -19.20 16.03
CA GLU A 618 -57.52 -18.14 16.30
C GLU A 618 -56.10 -18.62 16.07
N VAL A 619 -55.79 -19.85 16.46
CA VAL A 619 -54.46 -20.45 16.19
C VAL A 619 -54.25 -20.63 14.68
N ILE A 620 -55.27 -21.14 13.96
CA ILE A 620 -55.18 -21.29 12.50
C ILE A 620 -54.97 -19.93 11.82
N HIS A 621 -55.76 -18.91 12.22
CA HIS A 621 -55.61 -17.57 11.63
C HIS A 621 -54.21 -16.96 11.90
N ALA A 622 -53.68 -17.16 13.08
CA ALA A 622 -52.33 -16.69 13.42
C ALA A 622 -51.23 -17.46 12.67
N ILE A 623 -51.40 -18.76 12.48
CA ILE A 623 -50.53 -19.57 11.61
C ILE A 623 -50.57 -19.02 10.19
N ASP A 624 -51.74 -18.79 9.62
CA ASP A 624 -51.91 -18.25 8.27
C ASP A 624 -51.19 -16.91 8.08
N THR A 625 -51.36 -16.00 9.04
CA THR A 625 -50.71 -14.70 9.00
C THR A 625 -49.17 -14.84 9.01
N SER A 626 -48.64 -15.68 9.88
CA SER A 626 -47.20 -15.89 10.00
C SER A 626 -46.62 -16.64 8.79
N VAL A 627 -47.33 -17.64 8.28
CA VAL A 627 -46.96 -18.34 7.02
C VAL A 627 -46.92 -17.37 5.84
N ALA A 628 -47.90 -16.46 5.76
CA ALA A 628 -47.91 -15.45 4.69
C ALA A 628 -46.71 -14.50 4.77
N VAL A 629 -46.31 -14.08 5.98
CA VAL A 629 -45.11 -13.27 6.19
C VAL A 629 -43.88 -14.00 5.68
N VAL A 630 -43.64 -15.22 6.14
CA VAL A 630 -42.47 -16.04 5.73
C VAL A 630 -42.44 -16.25 4.22
N ARG A 631 -43.59 -16.68 3.63
CA ARG A 631 -43.69 -16.90 2.19
C ARG A 631 -43.37 -15.63 1.37
N ASN A 632 -43.91 -14.48 1.80
CA ASN A 632 -43.71 -13.22 1.09
C ASN A 632 -42.29 -12.71 1.24
N SER A 633 -41.69 -12.79 2.42
CA SER A 633 -40.30 -12.42 2.65
C SER A 633 -39.37 -13.33 1.87
N ALA A 634 -39.47 -14.64 2.01
CA ALA A 634 -38.67 -15.60 1.26
C ALA A 634 -38.82 -15.42 -0.28
N GLY A 635 -40.04 -15.08 -0.73
CA GLY A 635 -40.32 -14.82 -2.14
C GLY A 635 -39.62 -13.56 -2.67
N ARG A 636 -39.61 -12.48 -1.90
CA ARG A 636 -38.87 -11.26 -2.24
C ARG A 636 -37.38 -11.50 -2.23
N ILE A 637 -36.86 -12.02 -1.12
CA ILE A 637 -35.45 -12.33 -0.92
C ILE A 637 -34.93 -13.23 -2.05
N GLY A 638 -35.57 -14.39 -2.27
CA GLY A 638 -35.12 -15.35 -3.28
C GLY A 638 -35.13 -14.77 -4.70
N LYS A 639 -36.11 -13.92 -5.04
CA LYS A 639 -36.18 -13.24 -6.33
C LYS A 639 -35.04 -12.23 -6.49
N THR A 640 -34.84 -11.35 -5.53
CA THR A 640 -33.77 -10.32 -5.58
C THR A 640 -32.41 -10.98 -5.60
N ALA A 641 -32.19 -11.98 -4.74
CA ALA A 641 -30.96 -12.77 -4.70
C ALA A 641 -30.60 -13.35 -6.07
N GLN A 642 -31.56 -14.05 -6.69
CA GLN A 642 -31.30 -14.78 -7.93
C GLN A 642 -31.19 -13.86 -9.16
N THR A 643 -31.96 -12.76 -9.25
CA THR A 643 -32.02 -11.93 -10.46
C THR A 643 -31.07 -10.74 -10.42
N GLU A 644 -30.93 -10.07 -9.28
CA GLU A 644 -30.21 -8.81 -9.18
C GLU A 644 -28.82 -9.00 -8.54
N ILE A 645 -28.76 -9.67 -7.39
CA ILE A 645 -27.52 -9.76 -6.62
C ILE A 645 -26.51 -10.67 -7.31
N VAL A 646 -26.89 -11.89 -7.71
CA VAL A 646 -25.97 -12.83 -8.39
C VAL A 646 -25.44 -12.24 -9.68
N SER A 647 -26.30 -11.56 -10.47
CA SER A 647 -25.87 -10.93 -11.73
C SER A 647 -24.87 -9.79 -11.48
N SER A 648 -25.10 -8.98 -10.43
CA SER A 648 -24.24 -7.88 -10.04
C SER A 648 -22.89 -8.38 -9.50
N LEU A 649 -22.90 -9.42 -8.67
CA LEU A 649 -21.67 -10.06 -8.16
C LEU A 649 -20.80 -10.63 -9.28
N ARG A 650 -21.38 -11.33 -10.24
CA ARG A 650 -20.65 -11.84 -11.41
C ARG A 650 -20.09 -10.71 -12.28
N SER A 651 -20.84 -9.62 -12.43
CA SER A 651 -20.35 -8.43 -13.13
C SER A 651 -19.16 -7.80 -12.40
N LEU A 652 -19.24 -7.68 -11.07
CA LEU A 652 -18.14 -7.17 -10.24
C LEU A 652 -16.92 -8.09 -10.25
N ALA A 653 -17.14 -9.42 -10.23
CA ALA A 653 -16.08 -10.40 -10.39
C ALA A 653 -15.35 -10.20 -11.73
N GLY A 654 -16.10 -10.06 -12.83
CA GLY A 654 -15.51 -9.80 -14.14
C GLY A 654 -14.71 -8.49 -14.20
N GLN A 655 -15.22 -7.43 -13.57
CA GLN A 655 -14.51 -6.15 -13.48
C GLN A 655 -13.23 -6.29 -12.64
N SER A 656 -13.29 -6.98 -11.52
CA SER A 656 -12.15 -7.22 -10.62
C SER A 656 -11.06 -8.04 -11.31
N HIS A 657 -11.44 -9.08 -12.07
CA HIS A 657 -10.52 -9.86 -12.89
C HIS A 657 -9.84 -9.02 -13.97
N GLY A 658 -10.61 -8.24 -14.74
CA GLY A 658 -10.05 -7.31 -15.75
C GLY A 658 -9.12 -6.26 -15.13
N MET A 659 -9.41 -5.80 -13.92
CA MET A 659 -8.55 -4.88 -13.20
C MET A 659 -7.24 -5.55 -12.74
N SER A 660 -7.28 -6.81 -12.30
CA SER A 660 -6.08 -7.59 -12.01
C SER A 660 -5.17 -7.73 -13.24
N GLU A 661 -5.74 -8.05 -14.40
CA GLU A 661 -5.01 -8.14 -15.67
C GLU A 661 -4.39 -6.80 -16.06
N THR A 662 -5.15 -5.71 -15.95
CA THR A 662 -4.67 -4.35 -16.25
C THR A 662 -3.54 -3.95 -15.33
N SER A 663 -3.66 -4.21 -14.03
CA SER A 663 -2.62 -3.91 -13.04
C SER A 663 -1.34 -4.71 -13.28
N ASN A 664 -1.43 -6.00 -13.60
CA ASN A 664 -0.28 -6.81 -13.97
C ASN A 664 0.37 -6.29 -15.26
N GLY A 665 -0.41 -5.95 -16.28
CA GLY A 665 0.09 -5.36 -17.52
C GLY A 665 0.79 -4.02 -17.28
N LEU A 666 0.32 -3.19 -16.34
CA LEU A 666 0.98 -1.96 -15.92
C LEU A 666 2.31 -2.27 -15.20
N ALA A 667 2.31 -3.21 -14.26
CA ALA A 667 3.53 -3.61 -13.55
C ALA A 667 4.63 -4.11 -14.51
N ASP A 668 4.28 -4.93 -15.50
CA ASP A 668 5.23 -5.41 -16.50
C ASP A 668 5.78 -4.27 -17.38
N ARG A 669 4.93 -3.29 -17.71
CA ARG A 669 5.37 -2.07 -18.41
C ARG A 669 6.34 -1.26 -17.55
N PHE A 670 6.07 -1.09 -16.25
CA PHE A 670 6.96 -0.37 -15.34
C PHE A 670 8.31 -1.07 -15.18
N ALA A 671 8.35 -2.39 -15.07
CA ALA A 671 9.57 -3.17 -15.06
C ALA A 671 10.40 -2.93 -16.34
N SER A 672 9.75 -3.00 -17.51
CA SER A 672 10.42 -2.73 -18.80
C SER A 672 10.93 -1.30 -18.91
N LEU A 673 10.18 -0.30 -18.39
CA LEU A 673 10.60 1.09 -18.34
C LEU A 673 11.78 1.29 -17.38
N GLY A 674 11.81 0.60 -16.25
CA GLY A 674 12.93 0.57 -15.30
C GLY A 674 14.22 0.05 -15.95
N GLU A 675 14.14 -1.03 -16.73
CA GLU A 675 15.27 -1.54 -17.49
C GLU A 675 15.81 -0.50 -18.50
N ARG A 676 14.92 0.21 -19.18
CA ARG A 676 15.29 1.28 -20.11
C ARG A 676 15.92 2.48 -19.41
N CYS A 677 15.45 2.85 -18.23
CA CYS A 677 16.09 3.87 -17.39
C CYS A 677 17.52 3.44 -16.98
N ALA A 678 17.71 2.20 -16.57
CA ALA A 678 19.02 1.67 -16.23
C ALA A 678 19.97 1.68 -17.44
N GLN A 679 19.48 1.35 -18.61
CA GLN A 679 20.23 1.42 -19.86
C GLN A 679 20.61 2.87 -20.21
N ALA A 680 19.69 3.82 -20.09
CA ALA A 680 19.95 5.24 -20.29
C ALA A 680 21.00 5.77 -19.30
N GLN A 681 20.94 5.35 -18.06
CA GLN A 681 21.91 5.73 -17.02
C GLN A 681 23.32 5.19 -17.30
N ALA A 682 23.44 3.96 -17.80
CA ALA A 682 24.70 3.40 -18.22
C ALA A 682 25.31 4.19 -19.39
N GLN A 683 24.53 4.54 -20.41
CA GLN A 683 24.95 5.35 -21.55
C GLN A 683 25.37 6.78 -21.15
N LEU A 684 24.68 7.38 -20.19
CA LEU A 684 25.04 8.68 -19.61
C LEU A 684 26.40 8.60 -18.89
N GLY A 685 26.63 7.53 -18.13
CA GLY A 685 27.93 7.32 -17.47
C GLY A 685 29.08 7.12 -18.45
N ASP A 686 28.83 6.50 -19.60
CA ASP A 686 29.82 6.40 -20.68
C ASP A 686 30.09 7.76 -21.32
N ALA A 687 29.04 8.53 -21.61
CA ALA A 687 29.13 9.88 -22.17
C ALA A 687 29.89 10.83 -21.22
N ASP A 688 29.61 10.77 -19.93
CA ASP A 688 30.27 11.59 -18.90
C ASP A 688 31.78 11.32 -18.85
N ARG A 689 32.18 10.05 -18.84
CA ARG A 689 33.61 9.66 -18.92
C ARG A 689 34.32 10.17 -20.16
N ILE A 690 33.63 10.13 -21.31
CA ILE A 690 34.17 10.65 -22.57
C ILE A 690 34.36 12.16 -22.49
N VAL A 691 33.40 12.90 -21.93
CA VAL A 691 33.49 14.35 -21.78
C VAL A 691 34.53 14.73 -20.75
N GLU A 692 34.74 13.96 -19.68
CA GLU A 692 35.86 14.17 -18.74
C GLU A 692 37.20 14.00 -19.41
N GLN A 693 37.37 12.97 -20.25
CA GLN A 693 38.61 12.80 -21.07
C GLN A 693 38.79 13.97 -22.02
N LEU A 694 37.76 14.41 -22.72
CA LEU A 694 37.78 15.59 -23.58
C LEU A 694 38.19 16.84 -22.81
N PHE A 695 37.64 17.09 -21.64
CA PHE A 695 38.00 18.24 -20.81
C PHE A 695 39.47 18.21 -20.42
N SER A 696 40.01 17.07 -19.97
CA SER A 696 41.44 16.90 -19.68
C SER A 696 42.32 17.19 -20.87
N THR A 697 41.94 16.69 -22.05
CA THR A 697 42.64 16.91 -23.30
C THR A 697 42.60 18.39 -23.71
N ILE A 698 41.46 19.07 -23.62
CA ILE A 698 41.31 20.49 -23.96
C ILE A 698 42.10 21.39 -23.00
N ASP A 699 42.14 21.04 -21.70
CA ASP A 699 42.96 21.78 -20.71
C ASP A 699 44.45 21.66 -20.99
N ALA A 700 44.94 20.47 -21.38
CA ALA A 700 46.28 20.27 -21.84
C ALA A 700 46.57 21.08 -23.10
N LEU A 701 45.65 21.13 -24.08
CA LEU A 701 45.75 21.96 -25.28
C LEU A 701 45.84 23.47 -24.98
N ALA A 702 45.00 23.95 -24.05
CA ALA A 702 45.05 25.35 -23.62
C ALA A 702 46.42 25.69 -23.00
N THR A 703 46.96 24.78 -22.18
CA THR A 703 48.27 24.93 -21.56
C THR A 703 49.39 24.96 -22.60
N MET A 704 49.39 24.05 -23.56
CA MET A 704 50.36 24.01 -24.66
C MET A 704 50.29 25.26 -25.55
N ALA A 705 49.08 25.74 -25.88
CA ALA A 705 48.91 26.97 -26.65
C ALA A 705 49.43 28.21 -25.90
N MET A 706 49.23 28.30 -24.58
CA MET A 706 49.79 29.35 -23.74
C MET A 706 51.35 29.32 -23.74
N GLN A 707 51.93 28.13 -23.59
CA GLN A 707 53.39 27.92 -23.66
C GLN A 707 53.94 28.34 -25.01
N SER A 708 53.25 27.96 -26.11
CA SER A 708 53.63 28.38 -27.48
C SER A 708 53.56 29.88 -27.66
N ARG A 709 52.56 30.56 -27.10
CA ARG A 709 52.44 32.03 -27.10
C ARG A 709 53.63 32.70 -26.41
N ASP A 710 53.99 32.19 -25.24
CA ASP A 710 55.10 32.76 -24.45
C ASP A 710 56.46 32.54 -25.15
N ALA A 711 56.67 31.38 -25.75
CA ALA A 711 57.89 31.07 -26.55
C ALA A 711 57.97 31.97 -27.80
N LEU A 712 56.81 32.18 -28.47
CA LEU A 712 56.79 33.10 -29.64
C LEU A 712 57.04 34.58 -29.22
N GLY A 713 56.65 34.96 -28.01
CA GLY A 713 56.96 36.29 -27.46
C GLY A 713 58.47 36.49 -27.21
N LYS A 714 59.14 35.46 -26.69
CA LYS A 714 60.60 35.47 -26.56
C LYS A 714 61.32 35.52 -27.93
N PHE A 715 60.81 34.68 -28.86
CA PHE A 715 61.26 34.68 -30.25
C PHE A 715 61.22 36.09 -30.87
N ALA A 716 60.07 36.77 -30.79
CA ALA A 716 59.88 38.12 -31.29
C ALA A 716 60.91 39.15 -30.71
N LYS A 717 61.20 38.97 -29.40
CA LYS A 717 62.20 39.81 -28.72
C LYS A 717 63.61 39.58 -29.25
N SER A 718 64.04 38.31 -29.41
CA SER A 718 65.37 37.97 -29.98
C SER A 718 65.50 38.38 -31.44
N MET A 719 64.42 38.29 -32.23
CA MET A 719 64.32 38.77 -33.57
C MET A 719 64.67 40.31 -33.68
N ASN A 720 64.04 41.09 -32.81
CA ASN A 720 64.31 42.57 -32.78
C ASN A 720 65.78 42.86 -32.47
N GLN A 721 66.37 42.08 -31.54
CA GLN A 721 67.81 42.23 -31.27
C GLN A 721 68.68 41.94 -32.50
N ILE A 722 68.32 40.89 -33.28
CA ILE A 722 69.05 40.60 -34.52
C ILE A 722 68.89 41.76 -35.52
N VAL A 723 67.64 42.31 -35.66
CA VAL A 723 67.36 43.48 -36.53
C VAL A 723 68.26 44.69 -36.19
N ASP A 724 68.41 44.93 -34.85
CA ASP A 724 69.25 46.05 -34.40
C ASP A 724 70.75 45.82 -34.73
N ILE A 725 71.23 44.56 -34.48
CA ILE A 725 72.63 44.21 -34.76
C ILE A 725 72.93 44.23 -36.28
N VAL A 726 72.06 43.73 -37.13
CA VAL A 726 72.16 43.74 -38.61
C VAL A 726 72.15 45.18 -39.05
N GLY A 727 71.41 46.07 -38.42
CA GLY A 727 71.47 47.52 -38.67
C GLY A 727 72.85 48.10 -38.38
N LEU A 728 73.46 47.68 -37.26
CA LEU A 728 74.80 48.10 -36.90
C LEU A 728 75.87 47.57 -37.90
N VAL A 729 75.85 46.26 -38.25
CA VAL A 729 76.71 45.64 -39.22
C VAL A 729 76.66 46.38 -40.60
N ARG A 730 75.42 46.70 -41.00
CA ARG A 730 75.30 47.52 -42.25
C ARG A 730 75.95 48.88 -42.15
N ALA A 731 75.72 49.60 -41.04
CA ALA A 731 76.35 50.91 -40.84
C ALA A 731 77.86 50.87 -40.86
N VAL A 732 78.44 49.78 -40.25
CA VAL A 732 79.84 49.49 -40.25
C VAL A 732 80.34 49.20 -41.68
N SER A 733 79.63 48.34 -42.45
CA SER A 733 79.95 48.04 -43.82
C SER A 733 79.89 49.27 -44.76
N ASP A 734 78.91 50.15 -44.62
CA ASP A 734 78.81 51.41 -45.35
C ASP A 734 79.99 52.31 -45.04
N LYS A 735 80.41 52.38 -43.75
CA LYS A 735 81.57 53.12 -43.34
C LYS A 735 82.90 52.51 -43.90
N THR A 736 82.99 51.16 -43.88
CA THR A 736 84.12 50.41 -44.45
C THR A 736 84.21 50.66 -45.98
N ASN A 737 83.06 50.62 -46.65
CA ASN A 737 82.99 50.92 -48.09
C ASN A 737 83.43 52.35 -48.43
N LEU A 738 83.04 53.35 -47.62
CA LEU A 738 83.51 54.74 -47.77
C LEU A 738 85.02 54.87 -47.50
N LEU A 739 85.54 54.22 -46.45
CA LEU A 739 86.93 54.22 -46.14
C LEU A 739 87.80 53.53 -47.24
N ALA A 740 87.36 52.45 -47.76
CA ALA A 740 87.95 51.70 -48.87
C ALA A 740 87.94 52.51 -50.15
N LEU A 741 86.82 53.21 -50.43
CA LEU A 741 86.75 54.18 -51.56
C LEU A 741 87.79 55.33 -51.41
N ASN A 742 87.86 55.97 -50.24
CA ASN A 742 88.82 57.01 -49.93
C ASN A 742 90.24 56.47 -50.02
N ALA A 743 90.49 55.24 -49.52
CA ALA A 743 91.78 54.54 -49.62
C ALA A 743 92.17 54.29 -51.12
N ALA A 744 91.23 53.83 -51.93
CA ALA A 744 91.44 53.61 -53.37
C ALA A 744 91.70 54.86 -54.10
N ILE A 745 91.08 55.99 -53.78
CA ILE A 745 91.35 57.31 -54.34
C ILE A 745 92.70 57.80 -53.96
N GLU A 746 93.09 57.64 -52.70
CA GLU A 746 94.41 58.15 -52.26
C GLU A 746 95.52 57.18 -52.73
N ALA A 747 95.23 55.87 -52.92
CA ALA A 747 96.19 54.91 -53.56
C ALA A 747 96.43 55.30 -55.05
N ALA A 748 95.39 55.66 -55.76
CA ALA A 748 95.57 56.14 -57.12
C ALA A 748 96.35 57.45 -57.19
N ARG A 749 96.21 58.28 -56.16
CA ARG A 749 96.94 59.55 -56.05
C ARG A 749 98.43 59.41 -55.70
N ALA A 750 98.84 58.32 -55.02
CA ALA A 750 100.20 57.96 -54.65
C ALA A 750 101.03 57.31 -55.82
N GLY A 751 100.36 57.04 -56.93
CA GLY A 751 101.04 56.54 -58.13
C GLY A 751 101.63 55.12 -57.96
N GLU A 752 102.86 54.87 -58.44
CA GLU A 752 103.54 53.56 -58.34
C GLU A 752 103.63 53.02 -56.89
N HIS A 753 103.80 53.87 -55.92
CA HIS A 753 103.86 53.52 -54.51
C HIS A 753 102.55 53.13 -53.94
N GLY A 754 101.46 53.46 -54.60
CA GLY A 754 100.08 53.13 -54.15
C GLY A 754 99.47 51.81 -54.75
N ARG A 755 100.14 51.16 -55.67
CA ARG A 755 99.66 50.00 -56.44
C ARG A 755 99.18 48.83 -55.58
N GLY A 756 99.94 48.41 -54.57
CA GLY A 756 99.58 47.39 -53.65
C GLY A 756 98.38 47.76 -52.80
N PHE A 757 98.30 49.05 -52.36
CA PHE A 757 97.14 49.54 -51.57
C PHE A 757 95.85 49.68 -52.38
N SER A 758 95.98 50.04 -53.69
CA SER A 758 94.79 50.07 -54.57
C SER A 758 94.12 48.70 -54.72
N VAL A 759 94.92 47.63 -54.81
CA VAL A 759 94.41 46.28 -54.89
C VAL A 759 93.60 45.90 -53.58
N VAL A 760 94.22 46.18 -52.41
CA VAL A 760 93.67 45.93 -51.12
C VAL A 760 92.35 46.81 -50.94
N ALA A 761 92.47 48.08 -51.25
CA ALA A 761 91.28 48.94 -51.09
C ALA A 761 90.14 48.54 -52.04
N THR A 762 90.41 48.06 -53.22
CA THR A 762 89.43 47.52 -54.13
C THR A 762 88.73 46.24 -53.59
N GLU A 763 89.61 45.36 -53.07
CA GLU A 763 89.09 44.09 -52.48
C GLU A 763 88.31 44.33 -51.18
N VAL A 764 88.74 45.22 -50.27
CA VAL A 764 88.05 45.63 -49.10
C VAL A 764 86.68 46.27 -49.49
N ARG A 765 86.66 47.11 -50.52
CA ARG A 765 85.43 47.73 -51.03
C ARG A 765 84.45 46.65 -51.52
N LYS A 766 84.93 45.68 -52.27
CA LYS A 766 84.14 44.54 -52.78
C LYS A 766 83.54 43.66 -51.61
N LEU A 767 84.37 43.42 -50.61
CA LEU A 767 83.92 42.71 -49.42
C LEU A 767 82.90 43.49 -48.60
N ALA A 768 83.09 44.85 -48.48
CA ALA A 768 82.08 45.71 -47.81
C ALA A 768 80.80 45.72 -48.60
N ASP A 769 80.84 45.78 -49.98
CA ASP A 769 79.60 45.71 -50.79
C ASP A 769 78.89 44.30 -50.60
N LYS A 770 79.69 43.19 -50.53
CA LYS A 770 79.15 41.87 -50.28
C LYS A 770 78.48 41.84 -48.92
N THR A 771 79.13 42.34 -47.84
CA THR A 771 78.59 42.44 -46.51
C THR A 771 77.33 43.26 -46.52
N LYS A 772 77.26 44.36 -47.21
CA LYS A 772 76.06 45.23 -47.36
C LYS A 772 74.91 44.48 -48.05
N SER A 773 75.18 43.70 -49.12
CA SER A 773 74.16 42.91 -49.80
C SER A 773 73.59 41.81 -48.85
N SER A 774 74.47 41.04 -48.19
CA SER A 774 74.02 40.02 -47.28
C SER A 774 73.21 40.53 -46.07
N THR A 775 73.67 41.67 -45.51
CA THR A 775 72.85 42.36 -44.45
C THR A 775 71.49 42.85 -44.96
N GLN A 776 71.37 43.27 -46.22
CA GLN A 776 70.16 43.65 -46.86
C GLN A 776 69.23 42.43 -47.06
N GLU A 777 69.81 41.27 -47.49
CA GLU A 777 69.08 39.99 -47.61
C GLU A 777 68.63 39.51 -46.25
N ILE A 778 69.48 39.48 -45.20
CA ILE A 778 69.11 39.14 -43.82
C ILE A 778 67.93 40.04 -43.35
N ARG A 779 68.00 41.33 -43.61
CA ARG A 779 66.94 42.28 -43.20
C ARG A 779 65.63 41.99 -43.91
N SER A 780 65.65 41.59 -45.16
CA SER A 780 64.42 41.17 -45.88
C SER A 780 63.81 39.95 -45.31
N VAL A 781 64.60 38.91 -44.98
CA VAL A 781 64.15 37.68 -44.36
C VAL A 781 63.58 37.98 -42.95
N LEU A 782 64.29 38.84 -42.17
CA LEU A 782 63.81 39.26 -40.85
C LEU A 782 62.51 40.02 -40.93
N ALA A 783 62.29 40.86 -41.92
CA ALA A 783 60.97 41.54 -42.08
C ALA A 783 59.83 40.57 -42.44
N ASP A 784 60.14 39.56 -43.28
CA ASP A 784 59.12 38.49 -43.56
C ASP A 784 58.83 37.65 -42.30
N LEU A 785 59.89 37.33 -41.55
CA LEU A 785 59.74 36.61 -40.28
C LEU A 785 58.92 37.40 -39.24
N ASP A 786 59.12 38.71 -39.08
CA ASP A 786 58.36 39.59 -38.18
C ASP A 786 56.86 39.58 -38.56
N LYS A 787 56.58 39.75 -39.85
CA LYS A 787 55.22 39.68 -40.37
C LYS A 787 54.55 38.34 -40.06
N ARG A 788 55.27 37.23 -40.34
CA ARG A 788 54.79 35.89 -40.08
C ARG A 788 54.62 35.65 -38.57
N SER A 789 55.57 36.06 -37.73
CA SER A 789 55.50 35.99 -36.28
C SER A 789 54.22 36.60 -35.74
N LYS A 790 53.86 37.77 -36.18
CA LYS A 790 52.65 38.47 -35.80
C LYS A 790 51.41 37.70 -36.23
N THR A 791 51.40 37.12 -37.43
CA THR A 791 50.29 36.26 -37.89
C THR A 791 50.15 35.02 -37.07
N THR A 792 51.27 34.32 -36.79
CA THR A 792 51.26 33.12 -35.96
C THR A 792 50.90 33.43 -34.52
N ALA A 793 51.37 34.53 -33.96
CA ALA A 793 50.91 34.97 -32.60
C ALA A 793 49.42 35.17 -32.52
N GLY A 794 48.79 35.75 -33.58
CA GLY A 794 47.35 35.89 -33.70
C GLY A 794 46.64 34.54 -33.78
N ALA A 795 47.19 33.58 -34.54
CA ALA A 795 46.65 32.21 -34.61
C ALA A 795 46.75 31.50 -33.27
N ILE A 796 47.88 31.55 -32.58
CA ILE A 796 48.01 30.93 -31.23
C ILE A 796 47.08 31.58 -30.20
N ALA A 797 46.92 32.92 -30.27
CA ALA A 797 45.95 33.59 -29.40
C ALA A 797 44.51 33.12 -29.65
N SER A 798 44.16 32.84 -30.90
CA SER A 798 42.90 32.26 -31.31
C SER A 798 42.74 30.81 -30.79
N ASP A 799 43.84 30.00 -30.84
CA ASP A 799 43.88 28.65 -30.29
C ASP A 799 43.60 28.64 -28.79
N VAL A 800 44.27 29.54 -28.02
CA VAL A 800 43.99 29.68 -26.57
C VAL A 800 42.54 30.02 -26.34
N SER A 801 41.98 31.01 -27.04
CA SER A 801 40.57 31.42 -26.87
C SER A 801 39.59 30.32 -27.21
N LYS A 802 39.85 29.55 -28.26
CA LYS A 802 39.01 28.42 -28.67
C LYS A 802 39.15 27.22 -27.71
N ALA A 803 40.33 26.92 -27.20
CA ALA A 803 40.54 25.88 -26.20
C ALA A 803 39.78 26.21 -24.90
N GLU A 804 39.84 27.47 -24.45
CA GLU A 804 39.07 27.93 -23.30
C GLU A 804 37.54 27.86 -23.53
N ALA A 805 37.06 28.20 -24.73
CA ALA A 805 35.65 28.05 -25.09
C ALA A 805 35.23 26.58 -25.11
N SER A 806 36.02 25.70 -25.73
CA SER A 806 35.77 24.24 -25.71
C SER A 806 35.77 23.68 -24.30
N GLY A 807 36.64 24.13 -23.41
CA GLY A 807 36.63 23.74 -21.99
C GLY A 807 35.39 24.21 -21.25
N ARG A 808 34.83 25.40 -21.59
CA ARG A 808 33.52 25.83 -21.05
C ARG A 808 32.39 24.94 -21.55
N HIS A 809 32.34 24.60 -22.83
CA HIS A 809 31.32 23.69 -23.38
C HIS A 809 31.44 22.30 -22.80
N ALA A 810 32.62 21.75 -22.59
CA ALA A 810 32.82 20.45 -21.95
C ALA A 810 32.29 20.42 -20.51
N ARG A 811 32.59 21.46 -19.70
CA ARG A 811 32.03 21.61 -18.36
C ARG A 811 30.50 21.76 -18.35
N ALA A 812 29.94 22.49 -19.28
CA ALA A 812 28.51 22.65 -19.44
C ALA A 812 27.83 21.31 -19.81
N ALA A 813 28.46 20.53 -20.69
CA ALA A 813 28.00 19.19 -21.04
C ALA A 813 28.03 18.24 -19.84
N GLN A 814 29.10 18.23 -19.06
CA GLN A 814 29.21 17.43 -17.83
C GLN A 814 28.13 17.77 -16.83
N ALA A 815 27.93 19.03 -16.50
CA ALA A 815 26.87 19.48 -15.58
C ALA A 815 25.48 19.13 -16.11
N ALA A 816 25.27 19.13 -17.41
CA ALA A 816 24.02 18.68 -17.99
C ALA A 816 23.80 17.17 -17.84
N PHE A 817 24.86 16.37 -18.03
CA PHE A 817 24.80 14.91 -17.85
C PHE A 817 24.53 14.51 -16.41
N GLU A 818 25.13 15.17 -15.42
CA GLU A 818 24.82 14.97 -14.00
C GLU A 818 23.35 15.25 -13.71
N ARG A 819 22.79 16.36 -14.21
CA ARG A 819 21.37 16.69 -14.04
C ARG A 819 20.45 15.63 -14.67
N ILE A 820 20.77 15.22 -15.90
CA ILE A 820 20.00 14.19 -16.61
C ILE A 820 20.10 12.86 -15.86
N GLY A 821 21.28 12.48 -15.39
CA GLY A 821 21.48 11.27 -14.57
C GLY A 821 20.63 11.27 -13.31
N GLY A 822 20.55 12.42 -12.62
CA GLY A 822 19.67 12.62 -11.48
C GLY A 822 18.17 12.43 -11.81
N PHE A 823 17.72 12.99 -12.93
CA PHE A 823 16.35 12.81 -13.39
C PHE A 823 16.03 11.37 -13.77
N VAL A 824 16.93 10.70 -14.50
CA VAL A 824 16.73 9.29 -14.90
C VAL A 824 16.71 8.38 -13.68
N ALA A 825 17.58 8.60 -12.70
CA ALA A 825 17.60 7.84 -11.45
C ALA A 825 16.30 8.03 -10.63
N ALA A 826 15.82 9.27 -10.53
CA ALA A 826 14.56 9.57 -9.86
C ALA A 826 13.36 8.92 -10.57
N ALA A 827 13.32 8.97 -11.91
CA ALA A 827 12.30 8.31 -12.71
C ALA A 827 12.33 6.78 -12.49
N ASN A 828 13.50 6.17 -12.47
CA ASN A 828 13.66 4.75 -12.22
C ASN A 828 13.14 4.32 -10.84
N THR A 829 13.43 5.10 -9.80
CA THR A 829 12.89 4.87 -8.45
C THR A 829 11.37 4.95 -8.44
N THR A 830 10.80 5.98 -9.06
CA THR A 830 9.35 6.19 -9.14
C THR A 830 8.65 5.04 -9.89
N LEU A 831 9.25 4.55 -10.97
CA LEU A 831 8.74 3.40 -11.74
C LEU A 831 8.80 2.10 -10.94
N GLY A 832 9.87 1.86 -10.19
CA GLY A 832 9.99 0.69 -9.32
C GLY A 832 8.96 0.69 -8.18
N ASP A 833 8.63 1.87 -7.65
CA ASP A 833 7.54 2.01 -6.68
C ASP A 833 6.18 1.73 -7.33
N ALA A 834 5.92 2.30 -8.50
CA ALA A 834 4.69 2.10 -9.25
C ALA A 834 4.49 0.63 -9.69
N GLU A 835 5.57 -0.08 -10.03
CA GLU A 835 5.54 -1.52 -10.30
C GLU A 835 5.04 -2.30 -9.07
N ARG A 836 5.63 -2.05 -7.88
CA ARG A 836 5.24 -2.75 -6.66
C ARG A 836 3.79 -2.50 -6.29
N GLU A 837 3.34 -1.26 -6.40
CA GLU A 837 1.93 -0.89 -6.15
C GLU A 837 0.97 -1.54 -7.14
N SER A 838 1.31 -1.55 -8.42
CA SER A 838 0.51 -2.22 -9.45
C SER A 838 0.41 -3.72 -9.22
N ARG A 839 1.49 -4.39 -8.82
CA ARG A 839 1.44 -5.83 -8.46
C ARG A 839 0.57 -6.08 -7.23
N ALA A 840 0.66 -5.23 -6.21
CA ALA A 840 -0.19 -5.32 -5.03
C ALA A 840 -1.67 -5.09 -5.37
N ALA A 841 -1.96 -4.12 -6.22
CA ALA A 841 -3.32 -3.86 -6.72
C ALA A 841 -3.87 -5.06 -7.53
N ALA A 842 -3.03 -5.68 -8.37
CA ALA A 842 -3.40 -6.88 -9.13
C ALA A 842 -3.77 -8.05 -8.21
N GLN A 843 -2.98 -8.28 -7.15
CA GLN A 843 -3.25 -9.34 -6.18
C GLN A 843 -4.56 -9.09 -5.43
N ARG A 844 -4.81 -7.86 -4.98
CA ARG A 844 -6.07 -7.50 -4.31
C ARG A 844 -7.27 -7.66 -5.23
N ALA A 845 -7.17 -7.19 -6.45
CA ALA A 845 -8.22 -7.34 -7.46
C ALA A 845 -8.50 -8.83 -7.75
N TYR A 846 -7.47 -9.67 -7.82
CA TYR A 846 -7.66 -11.11 -8.01
C TYR A 846 -8.31 -11.79 -6.80
N ALA A 847 -7.95 -11.40 -5.59
CA ALA A 847 -8.61 -11.88 -4.37
C ALA A 847 -10.09 -11.50 -4.38
N MET A 848 -10.43 -10.24 -4.67
CA MET A 848 -11.82 -9.78 -4.79
C MET A 848 -12.61 -10.53 -5.86
N TYR A 849 -11.99 -10.91 -6.98
CA TYR A 849 -12.64 -11.79 -7.97
C TYR A 849 -13.10 -13.11 -7.33
N GLY A 850 -12.21 -13.74 -6.55
CA GLY A 850 -12.51 -14.97 -5.81
C GLY A 850 -13.66 -14.78 -4.84
N ASP A 851 -13.61 -13.71 -4.04
CA ASP A 851 -14.60 -13.40 -3.04
C ASP A 851 -15.98 -13.10 -3.66
N TYR A 852 -16.05 -12.34 -4.75
CA TYR A 852 -17.32 -12.12 -5.48
C TYR A 852 -17.91 -13.39 -6.08
N MET A 853 -17.06 -14.30 -6.59
CA MET A 853 -17.52 -15.57 -7.14
C MET A 853 -18.04 -16.49 -6.03
N GLN A 854 -17.32 -16.58 -4.93
CA GLN A 854 -17.76 -17.33 -3.74
C GLN A 854 -19.09 -16.80 -3.20
N MET A 855 -19.21 -15.48 -3.10
CA MET A 855 -20.45 -14.83 -2.68
C MET A 855 -21.61 -15.16 -3.62
N ALA A 856 -21.37 -15.16 -4.92
CA ALA A 856 -22.41 -15.52 -5.90
C ALA A 856 -22.90 -16.96 -5.75
N GLU A 857 -22.03 -17.90 -5.34
CA GLU A 857 -22.40 -19.28 -5.02
C GLU A 857 -23.23 -19.35 -3.73
N LEU A 858 -22.79 -18.68 -2.67
CA LEU A 858 -23.52 -18.61 -1.41
C LEU A 858 -24.93 -18.02 -1.59
N ILE A 859 -25.07 -16.99 -2.42
CA ILE A 859 -26.38 -16.38 -2.73
C ILE A 859 -27.26 -17.33 -3.53
N HIS A 860 -26.66 -18.14 -4.37
CA HIS A 860 -27.44 -19.16 -5.10
C HIS A 860 -27.99 -20.24 -4.16
N GLU A 861 -27.19 -20.72 -3.21
CA GLU A 861 -27.65 -21.64 -2.15
C GLU A 861 -28.76 -21.01 -1.31
N TYR A 862 -28.56 -19.77 -0.89
CA TYR A 862 -29.52 -18.96 -0.17
C TYR A 862 -30.88 -18.82 -0.90
N ALA A 863 -30.86 -18.57 -2.19
CA ALA A 863 -32.06 -18.52 -3.01
C ALA A 863 -32.80 -19.89 -3.07
N ASN A 864 -32.06 -20.98 -2.98
CA ASN A 864 -32.63 -22.32 -2.89
C ASN A 864 -33.33 -22.57 -1.53
N GLU A 865 -32.70 -22.12 -0.41
CA GLU A 865 -33.32 -22.18 0.93
C GLU A 865 -34.61 -21.34 0.97
N CYS A 866 -34.63 -20.16 0.35
CA CYS A 866 -35.84 -19.36 0.19
C CYS A 866 -36.93 -20.11 -0.56
N SER A 867 -36.56 -20.85 -1.60
CA SER A 867 -37.51 -21.66 -2.39
C SER A 867 -38.09 -22.81 -1.56
N GLU A 868 -37.27 -23.45 -0.72
CA GLU A 868 -37.71 -24.52 0.20
C GLU A 868 -38.65 -23.97 1.28
N ALA A 869 -38.34 -22.77 1.83
CA ALA A 869 -39.21 -22.08 2.77
C ALA A 869 -40.62 -21.79 2.16
N ILE A 870 -40.64 -21.33 0.90
CA ILE A 870 -41.89 -21.09 0.18
C ILE A 870 -42.67 -22.38 -0.03
N GLU A 871 -42.01 -23.49 -0.44
CA GLU A 871 -42.66 -24.77 -0.66
C GLU A 871 -43.25 -25.33 0.62
N THR A 872 -42.49 -25.22 1.72
CA THR A 872 -42.95 -25.65 3.04
C THR A 872 -44.11 -24.79 3.54
N ALA A 873 -44.07 -23.47 3.36
CA ALA A 873 -45.19 -22.57 3.66
C ALA A 873 -46.45 -22.91 2.84
N ASN A 874 -46.30 -23.19 1.55
CA ASN A 874 -47.41 -23.62 0.68
C ASN A 874 -47.97 -25.00 1.07
N ARG A 875 -47.15 -25.91 1.60
CA ARG A 875 -47.57 -27.19 2.12
C ARG A 875 -48.43 -27.02 3.35
N LEU A 876 -48.03 -26.17 4.29
CA LEU A 876 -48.82 -25.81 5.46
C LEU A 876 -50.20 -25.27 5.08
N GLU A 877 -50.26 -24.38 4.10
CA GLU A 877 -51.51 -23.82 3.61
C GLU A 877 -52.45 -24.91 2.98
N ARG A 878 -51.87 -25.84 2.23
CA ARG A 878 -52.61 -26.97 1.65
C ARG A 878 -53.16 -27.92 2.73
N GLU A 879 -52.36 -28.27 3.73
CA GLU A 879 -52.76 -29.12 4.84
C GLU A 879 -53.91 -28.47 5.62
N ARG A 880 -53.81 -27.17 5.93
CA ARG A 880 -54.88 -26.41 6.54
C ARG A 880 -56.21 -26.50 5.73
N ASN A 881 -56.12 -26.24 4.41
CA ASN A 881 -57.33 -26.25 3.56
C ASN A 881 -57.99 -27.62 3.50
N ARG A 882 -57.23 -28.71 3.62
CA ARG A 882 -57.76 -30.06 3.72
C ARG A 882 -58.58 -30.26 5.02
N LEU A 883 -58.12 -29.71 6.13
CA LEU A 883 -58.89 -29.76 7.36
C LEU A 883 -60.22 -29.03 7.29
N PHE A 884 -60.24 -27.82 6.70
CA PHE A 884 -61.46 -27.06 6.55
C PHE A 884 -62.51 -27.78 5.71
N VAL A 885 -62.10 -28.57 4.68
CA VAL A 885 -62.99 -29.36 3.82
C VAL A 885 -63.48 -30.63 4.55
N SER A 886 -62.69 -31.20 5.48
CA SER A 886 -63.10 -32.37 6.24
C SER A 886 -63.99 -32.03 7.44
N ALA A 887 -63.94 -30.77 7.92
CA ALA A 887 -64.71 -30.28 9.07
C ALA A 887 -66.10 -29.71 8.65
N GLN A 888 -66.34 -29.46 7.37
CA GLN A 888 -67.67 -29.17 6.78
C GLN A 888 -68.38 -30.49 6.35
#